data_8e88e8cbd59aad5918b93bdc16b2c802
#
_entry.id   8e88e8cbd59aad5918b93bdc16b2c802
#
_cell.length_a   1.000
_cell.length_b   1.000
_cell.length_c   1.000
_cell.angle_alpha   90.00
_cell.angle_beta   90.00
_cell.angle_gamma   90.00
#
_symmetry.space_group_name_H-M   'P 1'
#
loop_
_entity.id
_entity.type
_entity.pdbx_description
1 polymer ?
#
loop_
_entity_poly.entity_id
_entity_poly.type
_entity_poly.pdbx_seq_one_letter_code
_entity_poly.pdbx_strand_id
1 'polypeptide(L)'
;MRLHPAGAAPDALAGAVWSCRSCPPDQIDGPGGLDSDGGEWLPAPVPGTAAAALRTQGAWTWGDDDSAVLDGSDWWYRCHVDAPDGERDGQWELECQGLATVADVWLNGRHLLHSENMWRSRRVGVGPLAARNELVLRFAALAPRLRQRRARPRWRSLMLESQNQRWFRTTLLGRTRGWASSGAPVGPWRPVCLRRVDAGVSVRDRYLDATVDGDRGRVEARLTLDGVEAGTEVEVRVGEVGTRAAVVDDDGAAVVEAVVELDGVERWWPRTHGAQPLYPVRLVVGPTVVDLGSVGFRTVQVDRAGGAFTVRVNDVPVFCRGAGWTPPDAVSLQADEATVQASLASLVEAGMNMVRVPGYSVYQDTAFWDACDQLGVLVWQDCMIAGFDPPDDPAFVEELSSEWSEQLAGLGGRPSVAVLCGSVDSQQQPAMMGLPPDRWAGPVLDEVLPGLAGRILPGVPYVPSAPSGGDLPFDPAVGVATYFGVGGYLRPVSDVRSAGVRFAAECLAFATPPEASVVERDFGSSQVAGHDPAWKAAVPRDRGTSWDHEETRDRYVAMVFGIDPFTVRYSDPDRALDYARAVVAELAATVFTEWRCRRSPCAGGLVLHWQDLGAGAGWGLRDASGGPKAPWFALKRVLAPVTVLLTDDGLSGLGVHVVNDRSTAVSGDLRITLFDPAGSPIEESLTVVEVPARSESEWTTASLLGGFRDLTDAYRFGPPAYDVVRVSLDVDGATAEAVHLPRGQGRPVEADLGLEAVAVRRDDAWELTVRTVRFAQWVALDVPGYLPSDSWFHLAPGQQRLLALHPVGAEGPPRGRLRALNGLHSVPVLVT
;
A
#
# COMPACT_ATOMS: atom_id res chain seq x y z
N MET A 1 4.12 -22.62 1.12
CA MET A 1 4.01 -22.90 2.57
C MET A 1 3.23 -24.20 2.75
N ARG A 2 3.78 -25.16 3.54
CA ARG A 2 3.08 -26.41 3.84
C ARG A 2 1.91 -26.15 4.79
N LEU A 3 0.75 -26.75 4.49
CA LEU A 3 -0.44 -26.67 5.36
C LEU A 3 -0.55 -27.96 6.20
N HIS A 4 -0.85 -27.77 7.46
CA HIS A 4 -1.00 -28.84 8.43
C HIS A 4 -2.41 -28.84 9.05
N PRO A 5 -2.92 -30.01 9.49
CA PRO A 5 -4.16 -30.02 10.26
C PRO A 5 -3.99 -29.32 11.61
N ALA A 6 -5.10 -28.87 12.18
CA ALA A 6 -5.10 -28.33 13.54
C ALA A 6 -4.61 -29.39 14.52
N GLY A 7 -3.62 -29.06 15.35
CA GLY A 7 -3.01 -30.00 16.30
C GLY A 7 -1.92 -30.91 15.72
N ALA A 8 -1.41 -30.61 14.51
CA ALA A 8 -0.24 -31.30 13.95
C ALA A 8 1.00 -31.17 14.85
N ALA A 9 2.02 -31.99 14.59
CA ALA A 9 3.31 -31.96 15.30
C ALA A 9 3.89 -30.53 15.32
N PRO A 10 4.36 -30.05 16.49
CA PRO A 10 4.85 -28.68 16.62
C PRO A 10 6.08 -28.46 15.76
N ASP A 11 6.30 -27.21 15.38
CA ASP A 11 7.55 -26.77 14.79
C ASP A 11 8.64 -26.81 15.87
N ALA A 12 9.71 -27.57 15.65
CA ALA A 12 10.80 -27.70 16.61
C ALA A 12 11.55 -26.36 16.84
N LEU A 13 11.44 -25.44 15.90
CA LEU A 13 12.00 -24.07 16.03
C LEU A 13 11.03 -23.06 16.68
N ALA A 14 9.80 -23.48 17.01
CA ALA A 14 8.87 -22.61 17.70
C ALA A 14 9.44 -22.17 19.06
N GLY A 15 9.65 -20.85 19.23
CA GLY A 15 10.24 -20.29 20.44
C GLY A 15 11.77 -20.45 20.54
N ALA A 16 12.46 -20.90 19.49
CA ALA A 16 13.92 -20.95 19.48
C ALA A 16 14.51 -19.53 19.65
N VAL A 17 15.55 -19.44 20.49
CA VAL A 17 16.28 -18.19 20.70
C VAL A 17 17.36 -18.08 19.65
N TRP A 18 17.23 -17.05 18.82
CA TRP A 18 18.17 -16.77 17.76
C TRP A 18 19.14 -15.67 18.14
N SER A 19 20.32 -15.78 17.61
CA SER A 19 21.35 -14.72 17.67
C SER A 19 21.97 -14.50 16.31
N CYS A 20 22.42 -13.26 16.06
CA CYS A 20 23.14 -12.94 14.83
C CYS A 20 24.43 -12.17 15.13
N ARG A 21 25.33 -12.17 14.17
CA ARG A 21 26.58 -11.38 14.17
C ARG A 21 27.03 -11.08 12.76
N SER A 22 27.76 -10.01 12.58
CA SER A 22 28.45 -9.70 11.33
C SER A 22 29.94 -10.00 11.39
N CYS A 23 30.53 -10.23 10.23
CA CYS A 23 31.99 -10.27 10.05
C CYS A 23 32.33 -9.73 8.64
N PRO A 24 33.62 -9.41 8.38
CA PRO A 24 34.09 -9.08 7.04
C PRO A 24 33.75 -10.19 6.03
N PRO A 25 33.46 -9.81 4.74
CA PRO A 25 33.15 -10.78 3.71
C PRO A 25 34.17 -11.89 3.59
N ASP A 26 33.67 -13.14 3.54
CA ASP A 26 34.45 -14.36 3.35
C ASP A 26 35.56 -14.61 4.43
N GLN A 27 35.41 -13.99 5.63
CA GLN A 27 36.33 -14.20 6.75
C GLN A 27 36.15 -15.60 7.38
N ILE A 28 34.94 -16.11 7.39
CA ILE A 28 34.55 -17.39 8.01
C ILE A 28 33.95 -18.29 6.94
N ASP A 29 34.62 -19.41 6.67
CA ASP A 29 34.21 -20.34 5.61
C ASP A 29 33.02 -21.23 5.99
N GLY A 30 32.79 -21.45 7.29
CA GLY A 30 31.71 -22.31 7.76
C GLY A 30 31.51 -22.27 9.27
N PRO A 31 30.51 -23.00 9.81
CA PRO A 31 30.12 -22.95 11.23
C PRO A 31 31.28 -23.20 12.20
N GLY A 32 32.25 -24.09 11.85
CA GLY A 32 33.38 -24.41 12.71
C GLY A 32 34.34 -23.25 13.01
N GLY A 33 34.29 -22.17 12.21
CA GLY A 33 35.10 -20.96 12.44
C GLY A 33 34.42 -19.94 13.38
N LEU A 34 33.13 -20.10 13.68
CA LEU A 34 32.36 -19.11 14.38
C LEU A 34 32.78 -18.84 15.83
N ASP A 35 33.28 -19.86 16.54
CA ASP A 35 33.64 -19.73 17.95
C ASP A 35 35.13 -19.34 18.16
N SER A 36 35.93 -19.33 17.08
CA SER A 36 37.39 -19.09 17.16
C SER A 36 37.80 -17.62 16.99
N ASP A 37 36.92 -16.75 16.43
CA ASP A 37 37.24 -15.37 16.11
C ASP A 37 36.82 -14.35 17.18
N GLY A 38 36.12 -14.78 18.26
CA GLY A 38 35.71 -13.95 19.41
C GLY A 38 34.67 -12.87 19.11
N GLY A 39 33.97 -12.93 17.98
CA GLY A 39 32.91 -11.96 17.60
C GLY A 39 31.68 -12.04 18.54
N GLU A 40 31.10 -10.90 18.81
CA GLU A 40 29.94 -10.76 19.71
C GLU A 40 28.63 -11.16 18.98
N TRP A 41 27.79 -11.94 19.67
CA TRP A 41 26.47 -12.34 19.20
C TRP A 41 25.39 -11.45 19.78
N LEU A 42 24.53 -10.92 18.92
CA LEU A 42 23.37 -10.10 19.28
C LEU A 42 22.09 -10.95 19.21
N PRO A 43 21.13 -10.77 20.13
CA PRO A 43 19.78 -11.34 19.99
C PRO A 43 19.16 -10.91 18.66
N ALA A 44 18.55 -11.85 17.93
CA ALA A 44 17.95 -11.58 16.64
C ALA A 44 16.53 -12.09 16.56
N PRO A 45 15.56 -11.28 16.03
CA PRO A 45 14.24 -11.79 15.69
C PRO A 45 14.32 -12.69 14.45
N VAL A 46 13.64 -13.83 14.49
CA VAL A 46 13.41 -14.70 13.32
C VAL A 46 11.94 -15.15 13.36
N PRO A 47 11.15 -14.81 12.32
CA PRO A 47 11.54 -14.06 11.12
C PRO A 47 11.94 -12.60 11.41
N GLY A 48 12.85 -12.05 10.58
CA GLY A 48 13.34 -10.69 10.72
C GLY A 48 14.62 -10.43 9.93
N THR A 49 15.24 -9.26 10.17
CA THR A 49 16.43 -8.81 9.46
C THR A 49 17.55 -8.42 10.44
N ALA A 50 18.78 -8.34 9.95
CA ALA A 50 19.93 -7.84 10.71
C ALA A 50 19.73 -6.38 11.17
N ALA A 51 19.12 -5.54 10.33
CA ALA A 51 18.75 -4.17 10.71
C ALA A 51 17.77 -4.13 11.91
N ALA A 52 16.80 -5.06 11.94
CA ALA A 52 15.87 -5.18 13.07
C ALA A 52 16.58 -5.61 14.36
N ALA A 53 17.54 -6.52 14.26
CA ALA A 53 18.36 -6.93 15.41
C ALA A 53 19.21 -5.74 15.94
N LEU A 54 19.87 -5.00 15.05
CA LEU A 54 20.64 -3.80 15.41
C LEU A 54 19.76 -2.71 16.02
N ARG A 55 18.57 -2.47 15.44
CA ARG A 55 17.59 -1.50 15.97
C ARG A 55 17.17 -1.82 17.40
N THR A 56 16.92 -3.11 17.69
CA THR A 56 16.54 -3.56 19.04
C THR A 56 17.65 -3.29 20.07
N GLN A 57 18.90 -3.28 19.65
CA GLN A 57 20.07 -2.95 20.50
C GLN A 57 20.41 -1.45 20.51
N GLY A 58 19.65 -0.59 19.82
CA GLY A 58 19.96 0.83 19.66
C GLY A 58 21.22 1.11 18.83
N ALA A 59 21.70 0.13 18.09
CA ALA A 59 22.89 0.22 17.23
C ALA A 59 22.57 0.58 15.78
N TRP A 60 21.31 0.82 15.46
CA TRP A 60 20.84 1.29 14.15
C TRP A 60 19.68 2.27 14.31
N THR A 61 19.76 3.38 13.57
CA THR A 61 18.72 4.40 13.51
C THR A 61 18.33 4.68 12.06
N TRP A 62 17.12 5.21 11.86
CA TRP A 62 16.68 5.61 10.53
C TRP A 62 17.55 6.77 10.00
N GLY A 63 18.01 6.64 8.74
CA GLY A 63 18.83 7.65 8.08
C GLY A 63 20.33 7.39 8.15
N ASP A 64 20.79 6.39 8.91
CA ASP A 64 22.16 5.91 8.83
C ASP A 64 22.43 5.30 7.44
N ASP A 65 23.64 5.47 6.92
CA ASP A 65 24.05 4.95 5.60
C ASP A 65 24.36 3.45 5.66
N ASP A 66 23.34 2.65 6.02
CA ASP A 66 23.48 1.29 6.50
C ASP A 66 23.52 0.24 5.41
N SER A 67 23.13 0.55 4.18
CA SER A 67 23.29 -0.41 3.09
C SER A 67 24.74 -0.81 2.89
N ALA A 68 25.70 0.09 3.18
CA ALA A 68 27.13 -0.21 3.12
C ALA A 68 27.57 -1.19 4.22
N VAL A 69 26.96 -1.14 5.41
CA VAL A 69 27.25 -2.04 6.53
C VAL A 69 26.51 -3.36 6.35
N LEU A 70 25.22 -3.31 6.05
CA LEU A 70 24.37 -4.49 5.94
C LEU A 70 24.75 -5.36 4.74
N ASP A 71 24.85 -4.78 3.54
CA ASP A 71 25.28 -5.49 2.33
C ASP A 71 26.80 -5.66 2.23
N GLY A 72 27.57 -4.96 3.07
CA GLY A 72 29.04 -4.99 3.09
C GLY A 72 29.65 -6.08 3.96
N SER A 73 28.86 -6.74 4.80
CA SER A 73 29.31 -7.76 5.74
C SER A 73 28.60 -9.09 5.51
N ASP A 74 29.25 -10.19 5.87
CA ASP A 74 28.59 -11.47 6.05
C ASP A 74 27.84 -11.44 7.38
N TRP A 75 26.59 -11.92 7.37
CA TRP A 75 25.77 -12.03 8.55
C TRP A 75 25.52 -13.49 8.87
N TRP A 76 25.82 -13.90 10.10
CA TRP A 76 25.62 -15.24 10.60
C TRP A 76 24.49 -15.24 11.62
N TYR A 77 23.55 -16.18 11.48
CA TYR A 77 22.47 -16.45 12.41
C TYR A 77 22.66 -17.84 12.99
N ARG A 78 22.35 -18.00 14.27
CA ARG A 78 22.48 -19.28 14.98
C ARG A 78 21.33 -19.46 15.99
N CYS A 79 20.80 -20.68 16.05
CA CYS A 79 19.97 -21.11 17.16
C CYS A 79 20.31 -22.56 17.53
N HIS A 80 19.95 -22.91 18.75
CA HIS A 80 20.01 -24.30 19.23
C HIS A 80 18.60 -24.80 19.46
N VAL A 81 18.34 -26.05 19.08
CA VAL A 81 17.04 -26.70 19.23
C VAL A 81 17.21 -28.11 19.74
N ASP A 82 16.46 -28.45 20.78
CA ASP A 82 16.37 -29.79 21.28
C ASP A 82 15.29 -30.58 20.50
N ALA A 83 15.60 -31.82 20.11
CA ALA A 83 14.61 -32.65 19.47
C ALA A 83 13.49 -32.97 20.46
N PRO A 84 12.20 -32.91 20.06
CA PRO A 84 11.10 -33.29 20.92
C PRO A 84 11.26 -34.75 21.43
N ASP A 85 10.88 -34.97 22.71
CA ASP A 85 11.00 -36.28 23.34
C ASP A 85 10.24 -37.36 22.57
N GLY A 86 10.95 -38.45 22.25
CA GLY A 86 10.37 -39.59 21.52
C GLY A 86 10.24 -39.42 20.01
N GLU A 87 10.63 -38.27 19.45
CA GLU A 87 10.45 -37.97 18.02
C GLU A 87 11.77 -37.88 17.23
N ARG A 88 12.91 -38.17 17.85
CA ARG A 88 14.26 -38.02 17.25
C ARG A 88 14.46 -38.78 15.96
N ASP A 89 13.95 -40.00 15.91
CA ASP A 89 14.16 -40.94 14.78
C ASP A 89 13.22 -40.68 13.60
N GLY A 90 12.37 -39.65 13.67
CA GLY A 90 11.44 -39.25 12.62
C GLY A 90 12.12 -38.65 11.39
N GLN A 91 11.39 -38.56 10.31
CA GLN A 91 11.83 -37.82 9.11
C GLN A 91 11.49 -36.32 9.28
N TRP A 92 12.53 -35.52 9.40
CA TRP A 92 12.40 -34.05 9.59
C TRP A 92 12.75 -33.32 8.30
N GLU A 93 12.05 -32.22 8.07
CA GLU A 93 12.27 -31.30 6.97
C GLU A 93 12.47 -29.88 7.52
N LEU A 94 13.52 -29.23 7.04
CA LEU A 94 13.73 -27.80 7.24
C LEU A 94 13.08 -27.04 6.08
N GLU A 95 12.19 -26.11 6.38
CA GLU A 95 11.59 -25.18 5.46
C GLU A 95 12.05 -23.75 5.77
N CYS A 96 12.73 -23.09 4.81
CA CYS A 96 13.08 -21.68 4.86
C CYS A 96 12.18 -20.93 3.87
N GLN A 97 11.22 -20.15 4.34
CA GLN A 97 10.22 -19.51 3.47
C GLN A 97 10.73 -18.23 2.78
N GLY A 98 11.88 -17.69 3.23
CA GLY A 98 12.54 -16.54 2.59
C GLY A 98 13.86 -16.18 3.25
N LEU A 99 14.93 -16.17 2.47
CA LEU A 99 16.30 -15.88 2.91
C LEU A 99 16.87 -14.71 2.10
N ALA A 100 17.11 -13.57 2.71
CA ALA A 100 17.56 -12.34 2.04
C ALA A 100 19.08 -12.14 2.16
N THR A 101 19.91 -12.39 1.11
CA THR A 101 19.53 -12.89 -0.22
C THR A 101 20.37 -14.13 -0.58
N VAL A 102 21.71 -14.00 -0.52
CA VAL A 102 22.64 -15.10 -0.82
C VAL A 102 22.95 -15.84 0.48
N ALA A 103 22.35 -16.99 0.64
CA ALA A 103 22.35 -17.69 1.92
C ALA A 103 22.83 -19.13 1.81
N ASP A 104 23.56 -19.58 2.81
CA ASP A 104 23.95 -20.96 3.06
C ASP A 104 23.39 -21.40 4.41
N VAL A 105 22.94 -22.65 4.51
CA VAL A 105 22.31 -23.20 5.71
C VAL A 105 22.98 -24.51 6.13
N TRP A 106 23.28 -24.63 7.41
CA TRP A 106 23.87 -25.85 8.02
C TRP A 106 23.07 -26.32 9.22
N LEU A 107 22.97 -27.63 9.37
CA LEU A 107 22.46 -28.28 10.60
C LEU A 107 23.56 -29.19 11.14
N ASN A 108 23.96 -29.00 12.40
CA ASN A 108 25.02 -29.77 13.06
C ASN A 108 26.33 -29.79 12.24
N GLY A 109 26.70 -28.65 11.63
CA GLY A 109 27.88 -28.51 10.76
C GLY A 109 27.75 -29.11 9.37
N ARG A 110 26.67 -29.84 9.03
CA ARG A 110 26.41 -30.34 7.67
C ARG A 110 25.75 -29.26 6.83
N HIS A 111 26.33 -28.89 5.71
CA HIS A 111 25.72 -28.00 4.73
C HIS A 111 24.47 -28.65 4.14
N LEU A 112 23.34 -27.93 4.15
CA LEU A 112 22.03 -28.41 3.71
C LEU A 112 21.59 -27.82 2.37
N LEU A 113 21.69 -26.50 2.23
CA LEU A 113 21.20 -25.80 1.04
C LEU A 113 21.93 -24.48 0.83
N HIS A 114 21.90 -24.02 -0.42
CA HIS A 114 22.29 -22.70 -0.86
C HIS A 114 21.09 -22.00 -1.53
N SER A 115 20.95 -20.69 -1.36
CA SER A 115 19.89 -19.89 -1.98
C SER A 115 20.42 -18.53 -2.42
N GLU A 116 20.04 -18.05 -3.62
CA GLU A 116 20.35 -16.72 -4.15
C GLU A 116 19.07 -15.89 -4.45
N ASN A 117 17.92 -16.33 -3.92
CA ASN A 117 16.62 -15.71 -4.16
C ASN A 117 15.85 -15.57 -2.84
N MET A 118 15.57 -14.33 -2.43
CA MET A 118 14.86 -14.09 -1.17
C MET A 118 13.35 -14.41 -1.24
N TRP A 119 12.82 -14.63 -2.43
CA TRP A 119 11.37 -14.80 -2.66
C TRP A 119 10.90 -16.24 -2.70
N ARG A 120 11.85 -17.19 -2.82
CA ARG A 120 11.55 -18.60 -2.94
C ARG A 120 11.65 -19.35 -1.62
N SER A 121 10.66 -20.19 -1.33
CA SER A 121 10.76 -21.20 -0.28
C SER A 121 11.77 -22.28 -0.64
N ARG A 122 12.60 -22.71 0.33
CA ARG A 122 13.54 -23.81 0.20
C ARG A 122 13.20 -24.86 1.25
N ARG A 123 13.08 -26.11 0.80
CA ARG A 123 12.81 -27.27 1.65
C ARG A 123 13.89 -28.31 1.48
N VAL A 124 14.32 -28.89 2.59
CA VAL A 124 15.35 -29.95 2.58
C VAL A 124 15.07 -30.95 3.69
N GLY A 125 15.05 -32.24 3.32
CA GLY A 125 15.00 -33.32 4.30
C GLY A 125 16.31 -33.39 5.10
N VAL A 126 16.20 -33.36 6.41
CA VAL A 126 17.36 -33.40 7.31
C VAL A 126 17.56 -34.79 7.94
N GLY A 127 16.57 -35.67 7.84
CA GLY A 127 16.54 -37.00 8.48
C GLY A 127 16.33 -36.90 9.99
N PRO A 128 16.81 -37.87 10.75
CA PRO A 128 16.70 -37.91 12.22
C PRO A 128 17.48 -36.78 12.87
N LEU A 129 16.96 -36.25 14.00
CA LEU A 129 17.61 -35.19 14.79
C LEU A 129 18.48 -35.78 15.91
N ALA A 130 19.57 -35.11 16.24
CA ALA A 130 20.30 -35.34 17.47
C ALA A 130 19.51 -34.85 18.69
N ALA A 131 19.94 -35.24 19.91
CA ALA A 131 19.29 -34.72 21.13
C ALA A 131 19.27 -33.18 21.18
N ARG A 132 20.40 -32.61 20.82
CA ARG A 132 20.60 -31.17 20.67
C ARG A 132 21.16 -30.88 19.30
N ASN A 133 20.56 -29.94 18.61
CA ASN A 133 20.92 -29.56 17.25
C ASN A 133 21.32 -28.09 17.20
N GLU A 134 22.25 -27.74 16.32
CA GLU A 134 22.62 -26.38 16.02
C GLU A 134 22.28 -26.07 14.57
N LEU A 135 21.42 -25.08 14.36
CA LEU A 135 21.08 -24.54 13.04
C LEU A 135 21.84 -23.23 12.83
N VAL A 136 22.57 -23.15 11.74
CA VAL A 136 23.37 -21.97 11.36
C VAL A 136 23.01 -21.53 9.96
N LEU A 137 22.82 -20.22 9.78
CA LEU A 137 22.58 -19.60 8.48
C LEU A 137 23.66 -18.52 8.26
N ARG A 138 24.26 -18.47 7.07
CA ARG A 138 25.12 -17.40 6.61
C ARG A 138 24.39 -16.62 5.52
N PHE A 139 24.41 -15.32 5.61
CA PHE A 139 24.01 -14.41 4.55
C PHE A 139 25.27 -13.70 4.05
N ALA A 140 25.70 -14.04 2.85
CA ALA A 140 26.93 -13.52 2.29
C ALA A 140 26.76 -12.05 1.86
N ALA A 141 27.79 -11.24 2.08
CA ALA A 141 27.84 -9.83 1.71
C ALA A 141 27.49 -9.63 0.23
N LEU A 142 26.51 -8.79 -0.04
CA LEU A 142 26.06 -8.50 -1.41
C LEU A 142 26.96 -7.48 -2.12
N ALA A 143 27.51 -6.50 -1.40
CA ALA A 143 28.31 -5.43 -1.97
C ALA A 143 29.54 -5.90 -2.79
N PRO A 144 30.35 -6.88 -2.34
CA PRO A 144 31.42 -7.46 -3.16
C PRO A 144 30.92 -8.11 -4.44
N ARG A 145 29.74 -8.77 -4.38
CA ARG A 145 29.11 -9.47 -5.51
C ARG A 145 28.59 -8.49 -6.56
N LEU A 146 28.06 -7.33 -6.13
CA LEU A 146 27.65 -6.23 -7.00
C LEU A 146 28.80 -5.59 -7.78
N ARG A 147 30.05 -5.74 -7.32
CA ARG A 147 31.27 -5.25 -8.01
C ARG A 147 31.81 -6.22 -9.05
N GLN A 148 31.33 -7.47 -9.06
CA GLN A 148 31.77 -8.46 -10.02
C GLN A 148 31.40 -8.07 -11.45
N ARG A 149 32.23 -8.44 -12.42
CA ARG A 149 31.99 -8.19 -13.83
C ARG A 149 30.87 -9.10 -14.33
N ARG A 150 29.74 -8.52 -14.79
CA ARG A 150 28.62 -9.22 -15.38
C ARG A 150 28.26 -8.65 -16.75
N ALA A 151 27.40 -9.31 -17.51
CA ALA A 151 26.89 -8.80 -18.77
C ALA A 151 26.20 -7.44 -18.57
N ARG A 152 26.47 -6.52 -19.50
CA ARG A 152 25.91 -5.16 -19.43
C ARG A 152 24.41 -5.18 -19.74
N PRO A 153 23.60 -4.33 -19.06
CA PRO A 153 22.22 -4.14 -19.45
C PRO A 153 22.10 -3.44 -20.81
N ARG A 154 20.97 -3.60 -21.46
CA ARG A 154 20.63 -2.89 -22.73
C ARG A 154 20.55 -1.37 -22.51
N TRP A 155 20.16 -0.94 -21.31
CA TRP A 155 20.10 0.43 -20.85
C TRP A 155 20.45 0.51 -19.37
N ARG A 156 20.74 1.71 -18.85
CA ARG A 156 21.14 1.93 -17.47
C ARG A 156 20.14 2.83 -16.76
N SER A 157 19.60 2.37 -15.65
CA SER A 157 18.79 3.18 -14.77
C SER A 157 19.64 4.10 -13.89
N LEU A 158 19.19 5.33 -13.70
CA LEU A 158 19.74 6.25 -12.70
C LEU A 158 19.24 5.92 -11.29
N MET A 159 18.15 5.16 -11.16
CA MET A 159 17.55 4.78 -9.87
C MET A 159 18.41 3.77 -9.10
N LEU A 160 19.19 2.93 -9.79
CA LEU A 160 20.05 1.94 -9.16
C LEU A 160 21.46 2.46 -8.91
N GLU A 161 22.00 2.21 -7.71
CA GLU A 161 23.40 2.50 -7.42
C GLU A 161 24.34 1.58 -8.20
N SER A 162 24.02 0.30 -8.24
CA SER A 162 24.74 -0.70 -9.04
C SER A 162 23.84 -1.33 -10.07
N GLN A 163 24.23 -1.28 -11.34
CA GLN A 163 23.49 -1.96 -12.41
C GLN A 163 23.51 -3.49 -12.27
N ASN A 164 24.43 -4.03 -11.49
CA ASN A 164 24.49 -5.46 -11.21
C ASN A 164 23.41 -5.91 -10.20
N GLN A 165 22.71 -4.97 -9.52
CA GLN A 165 21.56 -5.27 -8.68
C GLN A 165 20.51 -6.12 -9.42
N ARG A 166 20.33 -5.89 -10.72
CA ARG A 166 19.41 -6.62 -11.59
C ARG A 166 19.62 -8.15 -11.66
N TRP A 167 20.82 -8.62 -11.27
CA TRP A 167 21.15 -10.04 -11.28
C TRP A 167 20.76 -10.78 -9.99
N PHE A 168 20.37 -10.05 -8.95
CA PHE A 168 20.03 -10.63 -7.66
C PHE A 168 18.52 -10.52 -7.42
N ARG A 169 17.92 -11.66 -7.08
CA ARG A 169 16.49 -11.70 -6.73
C ARG A 169 16.30 -11.26 -5.29
N THR A 170 16.29 -9.94 -5.08
CA THR A 170 16.17 -9.29 -3.77
C THR A 170 15.40 -7.97 -3.89
N THR A 171 14.81 -7.52 -2.78
CA THR A 171 14.09 -6.24 -2.75
C THR A 171 15.02 -5.05 -2.99
N LEU A 172 14.44 -3.98 -3.53
CA LEU A 172 15.11 -2.68 -3.65
C LEU A 172 14.92 -1.78 -2.41
N LEU A 173 14.11 -2.19 -1.43
CA LEU A 173 14.03 -1.51 -0.13
C LEU A 173 15.42 -1.46 0.49
N GLY A 174 15.82 -0.26 0.95
CA GLY A 174 17.14 0.01 1.51
C GLY A 174 18.29 0.03 0.49
N ARG A 175 18.02 -0.23 -0.80
CA ARG A 175 19.03 -0.26 -1.87
C ARG A 175 18.82 0.77 -2.96
N THR A 176 17.73 1.56 -2.86
CA THR A 176 17.43 2.70 -3.74
C THR A 176 17.35 3.95 -2.88
N ARG A 177 18.48 4.62 -2.71
CA ARG A 177 18.60 5.82 -1.87
C ARG A 177 17.66 6.91 -2.35
N GLY A 178 17.01 7.59 -1.38
CA GLY A 178 16.09 8.68 -1.63
C GLY A 178 14.71 8.23 -2.10
N TRP A 179 14.54 7.00 -2.53
CA TRP A 179 13.26 6.49 -3.04
C TRP A 179 12.61 5.45 -2.13
N ALA A 180 13.37 4.43 -1.79
CA ALA A 180 12.93 3.35 -0.90
C ALA A 180 13.95 3.19 0.24
N SER A 181 14.23 4.30 0.93
CA SER A 181 15.19 4.34 2.04
C SER A 181 14.66 3.52 3.21
N SER A 182 15.40 2.50 3.60
CA SER A 182 15.22 1.67 4.79
C SER A 182 16.53 0.94 5.05
N GLY A 183 16.66 0.16 6.12
CA GLY A 183 17.78 -0.77 6.25
C GLY A 183 17.72 -1.85 5.15
N ALA A 184 18.81 -2.10 4.43
CA ALA A 184 18.84 -3.17 3.43
C ALA A 184 18.49 -4.52 4.08
N PRO A 185 17.47 -5.26 3.65
CA PRO A 185 17.10 -6.51 4.28
C PRO A 185 18.17 -7.58 4.07
N VAL A 186 18.71 -8.09 5.19
CA VAL A 186 19.65 -9.21 5.25
C VAL A 186 19.20 -10.12 6.38
N GLY A 187 18.98 -11.40 6.10
CA GLY A 187 18.56 -12.36 7.11
C GLY A 187 17.38 -13.25 6.72
N PRO A 188 16.90 -14.09 7.65
CA PRO A 188 15.71 -14.93 7.46
C PRO A 188 14.44 -14.08 7.65
N TRP A 189 14.08 -13.32 6.63
CA TRP A 189 12.98 -12.35 6.67
C TRP A 189 11.59 -12.99 6.67
N ARG A 190 11.48 -14.28 6.37
CA ARG A 190 10.27 -15.12 6.50
C ARG A 190 10.53 -16.29 7.43
N PRO A 191 9.49 -16.99 7.89
CA PRO A 191 9.64 -18.11 8.83
C PRO A 191 10.67 -19.15 8.40
N VAL A 192 11.40 -19.68 9.38
CA VAL A 192 12.25 -20.87 9.28
C VAL A 192 11.62 -21.91 10.20
N CYS A 193 11.19 -23.05 9.64
CA CYS A 193 10.47 -24.09 10.34
C CYS A 193 11.22 -25.41 10.24
N LEU A 194 11.22 -26.20 11.33
CA LEU A 194 11.75 -27.56 11.36
C LEU A 194 10.65 -28.49 11.81
N ARG A 195 10.09 -29.24 10.88
CA ARG A 195 8.88 -30.03 11.12
C ARG A 195 9.05 -31.49 10.71
N ARG A 196 8.34 -32.35 11.41
CA ARG A 196 8.26 -33.75 11.10
C ARG A 196 7.30 -33.97 9.92
N VAL A 197 7.75 -34.72 8.88
CA VAL A 197 6.96 -34.95 7.65
C VAL A 197 6.34 -36.35 7.59
N ASP A 198 6.75 -37.28 8.45
CA ASP A 198 6.19 -38.64 8.56
C ASP A 198 5.09 -38.77 9.66
N ALA A 199 4.72 -37.68 10.30
CA ALA A 199 3.80 -37.65 11.45
C ALA A 199 2.35 -37.36 11.07
N GLY A 200 1.88 -37.72 9.88
CA GLY A 200 0.48 -37.55 9.48
C GLY A 200 0.28 -36.81 8.18
N VAL A 201 -0.98 -36.44 7.91
CA VAL A 201 -1.38 -35.78 6.67
C VAL A 201 -0.91 -34.34 6.67
N SER A 202 -0.29 -33.90 5.58
CA SER A 202 -0.07 -32.46 5.31
C SER A 202 -0.21 -32.16 3.82
N VAL A 203 -0.50 -30.88 3.49
CA VAL A 203 -0.56 -30.41 2.12
C VAL A 203 0.75 -29.67 1.83
N ARG A 204 1.57 -30.22 0.93
CA ARG A 204 2.86 -29.69 0.53
C ARG A 204 2.70 -28.50 -0.39
N ASP A 205 1.88 -28.67 -1.42
CA ASP A 205 1.59 -27.64 -2.41
C ASP A 205 0.10 -27.60 -2.70
N ARG A 206 -0.42 -26.41 -2.89
CA ARG A 206 -1.83 -26.13 -3.11
C ARG A 206 -2.00 -25.23 -4.33
N TYR A 207 -2.87 -25.62 -5.24
CA TYR A 207 -3.45 -24.76 -6.26
C TYR A 207 -4.97 -24.79 -6.14
N LEU A 208 -5.60 -23.62 -6.11
CA LEU A 208 -7.05 -23.44 -6.17
C LEU A 208 -7.37 -22.49 -7.30
N ASP A 209 -8.46 -22.76 -8.02
CA ASP A 209 -9.06 -21.82 -8.96
C ASP A 209 -10.57 -21.77 -8.70
N ALA A 210 -11.13 -20.56 -8.67
CA ALA A 210 -12.54 -20.33 -8.39
C ALA A 210 -13.16 -19.52 -9.52
N THR A 211 -14.08 -20.14 -10.24
CA THR A 211 -14.81 -19.53 -11.37
C THR A 211 -16.30 -19.47 -11.08
N VAL A 212 -17.02 -18.57 -11.75
CA VAL A 212 -18.46 -18.43 -11.60
C VAL A 212 -19.12 -18.16 -12.96
N ASP A 213 -20.22 -18.88 -13.23
CA ASP A 213 -21.12 -18.65 -14.37
C ASP A 213 -22.57 -18.53 -13.86
N GLY A 214 -23.17 -17.36 -14.09
CA GLY A 214 -24.46 -17.05 -13.44
C GLY A 214 -24.36 -17.06 -11.91
N ASP A 215 -25.04 -17.99 -11.27
CA ASP A 215 -25.01 -18.30 -9.84
C ASP A 215 -24.36 -19.64 -9.53
N ARG A 216 -23.72 -20.29 -10.50
CA ARG A 216 -22.95 -21.52 -10.33
C ARG A 216 -21.49 -21.24 -10.12
N GLY A 217 -20.99 -21.63 -8.95
CA GLY A 217 -19.58 -21.60 -8.60
C GLY A 217 -18.90 -22.92 -8.91
N ARG A 218 -17.66 -22.87 -9.37
CA ARG A 218 -16.81 -24.04 -9.61
C ARG A 218 -15.44 -23.79 -9.02
N VAL A 219 -15.00 -24.69 -8.15
CA VAL A 219 -13.66 -24.65 -7.55
C VAL A 219 -12.87 -25.85 -8.04
N GLU A 220 -11.74 -25.62 -8.69
CA GLU A 220 -10.73 -26.62 -9.02
C GLU A 220 -9.65 -26.60 -7.95
N ALA A 221 -9.32 -27.77 -7.40
CA ALA A 221 -8.26 -27.95 -6.43
C ALA A 221 -7.26 -28.98 -6.95
N ARG A 222 -5.97 -28.63 -6.95
CA ARG A 222 -4.86 -29.57 -7.12
C ARG A 222 -3.95 -29.47 -5.92
N LEU A 223 -3.78 -30.57 -5.19
CA LEU A 223 -3.06 -30.62 -3.93
C LEU A 223 -2.01 -31.72 -4.00
N THR A 224 -0.79 -31.41 -3.56
CA THR A 224 0.26 -32.38 -3.33
C THR A 224 0.29 -32.72 -1.83
N LEU A 225 0.16 -33.99 -1.49
CA LEU A 225 0.00 -34.45 -0.12
C LEU A 225 1.23 -35.20 0.36
N ASP A 226 1.49 -35.14 1.68
CA ASP A 226 2.40 -36.02 2.38
C ASP A 226 1.61 -36.81 3.43
N GLY A 227 2.08 -38.01 3.75
CA GLY A 227 1.47 -38.91 4.71
C GLY A 227 0.14 -39.52 4.23
N VAL A 228 -0.08 -39.59 2.91
CA VAL A 228 -1.26 -40.21 2.29
C VAL A 228 -0.80 -41.14 1.17
N GLU A 229 -1.27 -42.37 1.15
CA GLU A 229 -0.92 -43.32 0.10
C GLU A 229 -1.79 -43.15 -1.15
N ALA A 230 -1.23 -43.47 -2.33
CA ALA A 230 -1.99 -43.50 -3.57
C ALA A 230 -3.14 -44.53 -3.45
N GLY A 231 -4.30 -44.18 -4.02
CA GLY A 231 -5.53 -44.93 -3.92
C GLY A 231 -6.39 -44.60 -2.69
N THR A 232 -5.89 -43.77 -1.76
CA THR A 232 -6.70 -43.27 -0.63
C THR A 232 -7.80 -42.32 -1.15
N GLU A 233 -9.05 -42.57 -0.72
CA GLU A 233 -10.16 -41.64 -0.99
C GLU A 233 -10.13 -40.48 -0.02
N VAL A 234 -10.13 -39.24 -0.56
CA VAL A 234 -10.16 -38.00 0.21
C VAL A 234 -11.35 -37.14 -0.26
N GLU A 235 -11.77 -36.17 0.56
CA GLU A 235 -12.83 -35.26 0.20
C GLU A 235 -12.32 -33.80 0.22
N VAL A 236 -12.52 -33.06 -0.87
CA VAL A 236 -12.33 -31.62 -0.92
C VAL A 236 -13.68 -30.94 -0.73
N ARG A 237 -13.79 -30.09 0.29
CA ARG A 237 -15.02 -29.36 0.63
C ARG A 237 -14.86 -27.87 0.38
N VAL A 238 -15.89 -27.25 -0.18
CA VAL A 238 -16.03 -25.80 -0.30
C VAL A 238 -17.35 -25.39 0.36
N GLY A 239 -17.25 -24.67 1.47
CA GLY A 239 -18.42 -24.49 2.35
C GLY A 239 -18.95 -25.81 2.85
N GLU A 240 -20.22 -26.09 2.55
CA GLU A 240 -20.91 -27.34 2.93
C GLU A 240 -20.90 -28.41 1.81
N VAL A 241 -20.43 -28.07 0.60
CA VAL A 241 -20.42 -28.98 -0.54
C VAL A 241 -19.06 -29.68 -0.64
N GLY A 242 -19.05 -30.98 -0.83
CA GLY A 242 -17.83 -31.78 -0.94
C GLY A 242 -17.81 -32.69 -2.16
N THR A 243 -16.62 -32.92 -2.71
CA THR A 243 -16.36 -33.90 -3.77
C THR A 243 -15.28 -34.85 -3.31
N ARG A 244 -15.51 -36.14 -3.51
CA ARG A 244 -14.53 -37.19 -3.23
C ARG A 244 -13.66 -37.45 -4.45
N ALA A 245 -12.36 -37.61 -4.19
CA ALA A 245 -11.37 -37.96 -5.21
C ALA A 245 -10.36 -38.95 -4.64
N ALA A 246 -9.80 -39.76 -5.50
CA ALA A 246 -8.71 -40.68 -5.13
C ALA A 246 -7.35 -39.98 -5.26
N VAL A 247 -6.47 -40.18 -4.30
CA VAL A 247 -5.08 -39.73 -4.41
C VAL A 247 -4.37 -40.59 -5.47
N VAL A 248 -3.67 -39.95 -6.39
CA VAL A 248 -2.89 -40.62 -7.44
C VAL A 248 -1.39 -40.42 -7.20
N ASP A 249 -0.58 -41.36 -7.66
CA ASP A 249 0.88 -41.20 -7.72
C ASP A 249 1.22 -40.43 -9.01
N ASP A 250 1.81 -39.26 -8.90
CA ASP A 250 2.29 -38.43 -10.00
C ASP A 250 3.81 -38.25 -9.78
N ASP A 251 4.60 -39.05 -10.47
CA ASP A 251 6.09 -39.08 -10.37
C ASP A 251 6.63 -39.23 -8.92
N GLY A 252 5.99 -40.08 -8.12
CA GLY A 252 6.37 -40.30 -6.72
C GLY A 252 5.79 -39.29 -5.74
N ALA A 253 4.93 -38.36 -6.19
CA ALA A 253 4.17 -37.44 -5.35
C ALA A 253 2.70 -37.89 -5.25
N ALA A 254 2.16 -37.89 -4.05
CA ALA A 254 0.73 -38.12 -3.82
C ALA A 254 -0.07 -36.87 -4.19
N VAL A 255 -0.80 -36.92 -5.28
CA VAL A 255 -1.56 -35.77 -5.82
C VAL A 255 -3.05 -36.09 -5.81
N VAL A 256 -3.86 -35.10 -5.45
CA VAL A 256 -5.32 -35.16 -5.62
C VAL A 256 -5.79 -33.97 -6.46
N GLU A 257 -6.64 -34.28 -7.42
CA GLU A 257 -7.37 -33.28 -8.21
C GLU A 257 -8.86 -33.45 -7.95
N ALA A 258 -9.53 -32.36 -7.63
CA ALA A 258 -10.96 -32.35 -7.35
C ALA A 258 -11.61 -31.11 -7.93
N VAL A 259 -12.86 -31.30 -8.38
CA VAL A 259 -13.72 -30.20 -8.82
C VAL A 259 -14.96 -30.20 -7.94
N VAL A 260 -15.23 -29.07 -7.28
CA VAL A 260 -16.42 -28.87 -6.46
C VAL A 260 -17.32 -27.85 -7.16
N GLU A 261 -18.54 -28.25 -7.48
CA GLU A 261 -19.55 -27.38 -8.07
C GLU A 261 -20.57 -26.96 -7.00
N LEU A 262 -20.91 -25.68 -6.97
CA LEU A 262 -21.85 -25.10 -6.01
C LEU A 262 -22.94 -24.36 -6.79
N ASP A 263 -24.20 -24.56 -6.41
CA ASP A 263 -25.33 -23.79 -6.93
C ASP A 263 -25.67 -22.64 -5.96
N GLY A 264 -26.14 -21.51 -6.50
CA GLY A 264 -26.60 -20.37 -5.70
C GLY A 264 -25.48 -19.61 -4.99
N VAL A 265 -24.28 -19.54 -5.56
CA VAL A 265 -23.18 -18.79 -4.95
C VAL A 265 -23.40 -17.29 -5.03
N GLU A 266 -23.07 -16.61 -3.94
CA GLU A 266 -23.04 -15.15 -3.92
C GLU A 266 -21.71 -14.63 -4.50
N ARG A 267 -21.81 -13.55 -5.31
CA ARG A 267 -20.61 -12.95 -5.91
C ARG A 267 -19.89 -12.06 -4.93
N TRP A 268 -18.57 -12.20 -4.87
CA TRP A 268 -17.68 -11.30 -4.14
C TRP A 268 -17.55 -9.96 -4.89
N TRP A 269 -17.55 -8.86 -4.15
CA TRP A 269 -17.42 -7.50 -4.67
C TRP A 269 -16.33 -6.70 -3.95
N PRO A 270 -15.67 -5.75 -4.63
CA PRO A 270 -14.89 -4.76 -3.92
C PRO A 270 -15.79 -3.93 -2.98
N ARG A 271 -15.22 -3.48 -1.87
CA ARG A 271 -15.91 -2.83 -0.75
C ARG A 271 -16.93 -1.76 -1.16
N THR A 272 -16.61 -1.01 -2.21
CA THR A 272 -17.46 0.08 -2.73
C THR A 272 -18.67 -0.39 -3.54
N HIS A 273 -18.74 -1.69 -3.88
CA HIS A 273 -19.72 -2.21 -4.85
C HIS A 273 -20.64 -3.29 -4.28
N GLY A 274 -20.30 -3.93 -3.16
CA GLY A 274 -21.13 -4.97 -2.57
C GLY A 274 -20.47 -5.72 -1.42
N ALA A 275 -21.00 -6.91 -1.11
CA ALA A 275 -20.53 -7.78 -0.05
C ALA A 275 -19.31 -8.63 -0.47
N GLN A 276 -18.63 -9.23 0.51
CA GLN A 276 -17.43 -10.05 0.37
C GLN A 276 -17.69 -11.50 0.84
N PRO A 277 -18.60 -12.27 0.21
CA PRO A 277 -18.80 -13.66 0.59
C PRO A 277 -17.56 -14.49 0.28
N LEU A 278 -17.10 -15.25 1.29
CA LEU A 278 -15.96 -16.16 1.20
C LEU A 278 -16.41 -17.56 1.61
N TYR A 279 -15.93 -18.55 0.89
CA TYR A 279 -16.26 -19.95 1.06
C TYR A 279 -15.02 -20.70 1.56
N PRO A 280 -15.00 -21.26 2.79
CA PRO A 280 -13.86 -22.01 3.29
C PRO A 280 -13.63 -23.28 2.47
N VAL A 281 -12.37 -23.57 2.20
CA VAL A 281 -11.95 -24.77 1.46
C VAL A 281 -11.18 -25.68 2.42
N ARG A 282 -11.55 -26.97 2.49
CA ARG A 282 -10.95 -27.95 3.38
C ARG A 282 -10.65 -29.25 2.66
N LEU A 283 -9.54 -29.89 3.03
CA LEU A 283 -9.25 -31.26 2.67
C LEU A 283 -9.59 -32.16 3.87
N VAL A 284 -10.35 -33.22 3.62
CA VAL A 284 -10.73 -34.22 4.63
C VAL A 284 -10.12 -35.57 4.25
N VAL A 285 -9.29 -36.14 5.13
CA VAL A 285 -8.64 -37.43 4.96
C VAL A 285 -8.95 -38.28 6.20
N GLY A 286 -9.93 -39.15 6.09
CA GLY A 286 -10.46 -39.88 7.27
C GLY A 286 -10.92 -38.93 8.39
N PRO A 287 -10.34 -38.99 9.60
CA PRO A 287 -10.67 -38.06 10.69
C PRO A 287 -9.92 -36.72 10.61
N THR A 288 -8.95 -36.61 9.72
CA THR A 288 -8.06 -35.42 9.62
C THR A 288 -8.65 -34.38 8.69
N VAL A 289 -8.70 -33.13 9.16
CA VAL A 289 -9.14 -31.97 8.37
C VAL A 289 -7.98 -30.98 8.24
N VAL A 290 -7.63 -30.61 7.02
CA VAL A 290 -6.64 -29.58 6.71
C VAL A 290 -7.36 -28.37 6.12
N ASP A 291 -7.16 -27.20 6.71
CA ASP A 291 -7.70 -25.94 6.20
C ASP A 291 -6.84 -25.48 5.00
N LEU A 292 -7.50 -25.24 3.86
CA LEU A 292 -6.88 -24.76 2.64
C LEU A 292 -7.08 -23.25 2.41
N GLY A 293 -7.70 -22.55 3.35
CA GLY A 293 -8.09 -21.14 3.24
C GLY A 293 -9.49 -20.97 2.67
N SER A 294 -9.75 -19.84 2.02
CA SER A 294 -11.07 -19.51 1.47
C SER A 294 -10.98 -19.06 0.02
N VAL A 295 -12.06 -19.21 -0.73
CA VAL A 295 -12.21 -18.70 -2.09
C VAL A 295 -13.40 -17.75 -2.18
N GLY A 296 -13.39 -16.85 -3.15
CA GLY A 296 -14.53 -15.99 -3.49
C GLY A 296 -14.84 -16.05 -4.98
N PHE A 297 -16.12 -15.95 -5.32
CA PHE A 297 -16.59 -16.07 -6.70
C PHE A 297 -16.78 -14.70 -7.35
N ARG A 298 -15.99 -14.40 -8.36
CA ARG A 298 -16.11 -13.17 -9.16
C ARG A 298 -15.53 -13.35 -10.54
N THR A 299 -15.87 -12.44 -11.46
CA THR A 299 -15.13 -12.22 -12.70
C THR A 299 -14.31 -10.92 -12.58
N VAL A 300 -13.12 -10.87 -13.18
CA VAL A 300 -12.34 -9.63 -13.31
C VAL A 300 -11.84 -9.50 -14.73
N GLN A 301 -11.95 -8.29 -15.28
CA GLN A 301 -11.54 -7.98 -16.64
C GLN A 301 -11.02 -6.53 -16.69
N VAL A 302 -10.24 -6.22 -17.72
CA VAL A 302 -9.83 -4.84 -18.02
C VAL A 302 -10.35 -4.47 -19.41
N ASP A 303 -11.18 -3.43 -19.47
CA ASP A 303 -11.58 -2.80 -20.72
C ASP A 303 -10.49 -1.86 -21.21
N ARG A 304 -9.97 -2.12 -22.41
CA ARG A 304 -8.89 -1.35 -23.06
C ARG A 304 -9.35 -0.63 -24.32
N ALA A 305 -10.66 -0.57 -24.57
CA ALA A 305 -11.21 0.05 -25.76
C ALA A 305 -10.87 1.56 -25.81
N GLY A 306 -10.40 2.05 -26.98
CA GLY A 306 -10.03 3.44 -27.16
C GLY A 306 -8.90 3.94 -26.25
N GLY A 307 -7.98 3.05 -25.87
CA GLY A 307 -6.86 3.38 -24.98
C GLY A 307 -7.23 3.43 -23.49
N ALA A 308 -8.44 3.02 -23.12
CA ALA A 308 -8.86 2.95 -21.72
C ALA A 308 -8.09 1.90 -20.92
N PHE A 309 -8.17 1.99 -19.59
CA PHE A 309 -7.80 0.94 -18.66
C PHE A 309 -8.82 0.92 -17.53
N THR A 310 -9.95 0.24 -17.76
CA THR A 310 -11.05 0.20 -16.79
C THR A 310 -11.18 -1.20 -16.22
N VAL A 311 -10.91 -1.36 -14.93
CA VAL A 311 -11.12 -2.62 -14.22
C VAL A 311 -12.63 -2.85 -14.07
N ARG A 312 -13.10 -4.04 -14.48
CA ARG A 312 -14.47 -4.50 -14.30
C ARG A 312 -14.48 -5.69 -13.36
N VAL A 313 -15.31 -5.63 -12.35
CA VAL A 313 -15.58 -6.77 -11.46
C VAL A 313 -17.05 -7.15 -11.65
N ASN A 314 -17.31 -8.44 -11.96
CA ASN A 314 -18.64 -8.93 -12.29
C ASN A 314 -19.33 -8.08 -13.37
N ASP A 315 -18.59 -7.74 -14.42
CA ASP A 315 -18.99 -6.89 -15.56
C ASP A 315 -19.29 -5.42 -15.24
N VAL A 316 -19.16 -5.02 -13.97
CA VAL A 316 -19.38 -3.64 -13.53
C VAL A 316 -18.06 -2.88 -13.49
N PRO A 317 -17.98 -1.68 -14.12
CA PRO A 317 -16.77 -0.87 -14.04
C PRO A 317 -16.57 -0.36 -12.61
N VAL A 318 -15.31 -0.41 -12.15
CA VAL A 318 -14.90 0.04 -10.82
C VAL A 318 -13.94 1.21 -10.98
N PHE A 319 -14.29 2.36 -10.41
CA PHE A 319 -13.30 3.42 -10.23
C PHE A 319 -12.32 2.99 -9.14
N CYS A 320 -11.12 2.54 -9.55
CA CYS A 320 -10.08 2.08 -8.64
C CYS A 320 -9.42 3.28 -7.97
N ARG A 321 -9.34 3.25 -6.64
CA ARG A 321 -8.74 4.32 -5.85
C ARG A 321 -8.03 3.75 -4.64
N GLY A 322 -6.81 4.23 -4.41
CA GLY A 322 -5.98 3.64 -3.37
C GLY A 322 -4.55 4.13 -3.37
N ALA A 323 -3.63 3.26 -2.97
CA ALA A 323 -2.22 3.62 -2.85
C ALA A 323 -1.27 2.43 -3.11
N GLY A 324 0.00 2.75 -3.37
CA GLY A 324 1.09 1.79 -3.36
C GLY A 324 1.32 1.29 -1.94
N TRP A 325 1.18 -0.02 -1.73
CA TRP A 325 1.35 -0.66 -0.44
C TRP A 325 2.81 -0.61 0.02
N THR A 326 3.02 -0.27 1.27
CA THR A 326 4.31 -0.31 1.94
C THR A 326 4.23 -1.22 3.16
N PRO A 327 5.28 -2.01 3.47
CA PRO A 327 5.28 -2.82 4.68
C PRO A 327 5.05 -1.95 5.92
N PRO A 328 4.21 -2.36 6.88
CA PRO A 328 4.01 -1.60 8.11
C PRO A 328 5.30 -1.35 8.90
N ASP A 329 6.24 -2.30 8.88
CA ASP A 329 7.62 -2.11 9.34
C ASP A 329 8.60 -2.45 8.20
N ALA A 330 9.16 -1.44 7.57
CA ALA A 330 10.10 -1.59 6.46
C ALA A 330 11.49 -2.09 6.90
N VAL A 331 11.79 -2.10 8.20
CA VAL A 331 13.08 -2.56 8.74
C VAL A 331 13.08 -4.05 9.00
N SER A 332 12.10 -4.55 9.75
CA SER A 332 11.97 -5.99 10.04
C SER A 332 11.30 -6.77 8.92
N LEU A 333 10.50 -6.11 8.07
CA LEU A 333 9.57 -6.69 7.10
C LEU A 333 8.52 -7.62 7.77
N GLN A 334 8.27 -7.42 9.06
CA GLN A 334 7.31 -8.19 9.83
C GLN A 334 6.18 -7.28 10.33
N ALA A 335 4.97 -7.82 10.31
CA ALA A 335 3.82 -7.24 10.97
C ALA A 335 2.91 -8.39 11.42
N ASP A 336 2.27 -8.25 12.57
CA ASP A 336 1.25 -9.21 12.97
C ASP A 336 -0.06 -9.00 12.17
N GLU A 337 -0.92 -10.00 12.20
CA GLU A 337 -2.20 -9.99 11.49
C GLU A 337 -3.05 -8.78 11.89
N ALA A 338 -3.09 -8.42 13.18
CA ALA A 338 -3.87 -7.30 13.68
C ALA A 338 -3.38 -5.95 13.10
N THR A 339 -2.07 -5.76 12.99
CA THR A 339 -1.45 -4.57 12.39
C THR A 339 -1.78 -4.45 10.90
N VAL A 340 -1.69 -5.56 10.16
CA VAL A 340 -2.04 -5.60 8.73
C VAL A 340 -3.53 -5.31 8.54
N GLN A 341 -4.39 -5.96 9.32
CA GLN A 341 -5.84 -5.75 9.30
C GLN A 341 -6.21 -4.30 9.61
N ALA A 342 -5.63 -3.71 10.66
CA ALA A 342 -5.87 -2.31 11.03
C ALA A 342 -5.41 -1.34 9.93
N SER A 343 -4.26 -1.62 9.29
CA SER A 343 -3.74 -0.80 8.21
C SER A 343 -4.67 -0.80 6.99
N LEU A 344 -5.15 -1.98 6.57
CA LEU A 344 -6.10 -2.11 5.45
C LEU A 344 -7.50 -1.57 5.82
N ALA A 345 -7.95 -1.73 7.06
CA ALA A 345 -9.20 -1.12 7.54
C ALA A 345 -9.15 0.42 7.45
N SER A 346 -8.01 1.03 7.81
CA SER A 346 -7.78 2.48 7.65
C SER A 346 -7.81 2.91 6.17
N LEU A 347 -7.35 2.06 5.24
CA LEU A 347 -7.42 2.30 3.80
C LEU A 347 -8.88 2.30 3.32
N VAL A 348 -9.66 1.32 3.76
CA VAL A 348 -11.11 1.23 3.48
C VAL A 348 -11.86 2.42 4.09
N GLU A 349 -11.49 2.85 5.30
CA GLU A 349 -12.05 4.05 5.95
C GLU A 349 -11.80 5.32 5.14
N ALA A 350 -10.63 5.43 4.48
CA ALA A 350 -10.35 6.52 3.54
C ALA A 350 -11.15 6.45 2.23
N GLY A 351 -12.11 5.53 2.09
CA GLY A 351 -12.92 5.33 0.88
C GLY A 351 -12.18 4.64 -0.26
N MET A 352 -11.01 4.06 0.00
CA MET A 352 -10.20 3.36 -0.99
C MET A 352 -10.64 1.91 -1.17
N ASN A 353 -10.39 1.35 -2.35
CA ASN A 353 -10.80 0.00 -2.73
C ASN A 353 -9.71 -0.82 -3.44
N MET A 354 -8.50 -0.27 -3.59
CA MET A 354 -7.39 -0.96 -4.24
C MET A 354 -6.05 -0.63 -3.57
N VAL A 355 -5.15 -1.60 -3.54
CA VAL A 355 -3.73 -1.41 -3.23
C VAL A 355 -2.87 -1.97 -4.36
N ARG A 356 -1.71 -1.38 -4.59
CA ARG A 356 -0.67 -1.94 -5.45
C ARG A 356 0.50 -2.39 -4.59
N VAL A 357 0.91 -3.64 -4.72
CA VAL A 357 2.16 -4.16 -4.17
C VAL A 357 3.26 -3.94 -5.22
N PRO A 358 4.07 -2.87 -5.08
CA PRO A 358 4.97 -2.45 -6.15
C PRO A 358 6.23 -3.31 -6.21
N GLY A 359 6.80 -3.46 -7.40
CA GLY A 359 7.93 -4.32 -7.70
C GLY A 359 9.27 -3.99 -7.02
N TYR A 360 9.36 -2.86 -6.32
CA TYR A 360 10.51 -2.49 -5.48
C TYR A 360 10.33 -2.89 -4.00
N SER A 361 9.14 -3.39 -3.61
CA SER A 361 8.77 -3.78 -2.25
C SER A 361 9.05 -5.27 -1.97
N VAL A 362 8.13 -5.94 -1.29
CA VAL A 362 8.16 -7.37 -0.98
C VAL A 362 6.81 -8.03 -1.28
N TYR A 363 6.83 -9.32 -1.68
CA TYR A 363 5.59 -10.10 -1.74
C TYR A 363 4.99 -10.25 -0.35
N GLN A 364 3.67 -10.08 -0.26
CA GLN A 364 2.95 -10.11 0.98
C GLN A 364 2.61 -11.55 1.43
N ASP A 365 2.37 -11.71 2.72
CA ASP A 365 2.02 -12.98 3.35
C ASP A 365 0.50 -13.26 3.30
N THR A 366 0.09 -14.39 3.88
CA THR A 366 -1.31 -14.83 3.91
C THR A 366 -2.21 -13.85 4.66
N ALA A 367 -1.73 -13.24 5.75
CA ALA A 367 -2.52 -12.30 6.55
C ALA A 367 -2.96 -11.06 5.74
N PHE A 368 -2.07 -10.55 4.90
CA PHE A 368 -2.41 -9.45 3.98
C PHE A 368 -3.49 -9.85 2.97
N TRP A 369 -3.37 -11.04 2.36
CA TRP A 369 -4.33 -11.50 1.36
C TRP A 369 -5.69 -11.81 1.96
N ASP A 370 -5.72 -12.45 3.14
CA ASP A 370 -6.95 -12.74 3.87
C ASP A 370 -7.68 -11.43 4.25
N ALA A 371 -6.95 -10.43 4.72
CA ALA A 371 -7.51 -9.13 5.03
C ALA A 371 -8.06 -8.40 3.78
N CYS A 372 -7.35 -8.46 2.63
CA CYS A 372 -7.85 -7.89 1.37
C CYS A 372 -9.13 -8.59 0.90
N ASP A 373 -9.18 -9.93 0.96
CA ASP A 373 -10.36 -10.71 0.58
C ASP A 373 -11.58 -10.39 1.48
N GLN A 374 -11.36 -10.28 2.79
CA GLN A 374 -12.40 -9.97 3.79
C GLN A 374 -12.90 -8.53 3.72
N LEU A 375 -12.00 -7.58 3.51
CA LEU A 375 -12.33 -6.15 3.47
C LEU A 375 -12.81 -5.66 2.09
N GLY A 376 -12.68 -6.48 1.05
CA GLY A 376 -13.04 -6.09 -0.30
C GLY A 376 -12.06 -5.13 -0.96
N VAL A 377 -10.75 -5.28 -0.67
CA VAL A 377 -9.69 -4.48 -1.26
C VAL A 377 -9.10 -5.21 -2.46
N LEU A 378 -9.21 -4.63 -3.63
CA LEU A 378 -8.57 -5.12 -4.85
C LEU A 378 -7.05 -5.00 -4.74
N VAL A 379 -6.31 -5.96 -5.27
CA VAL A 379 -4.85 -5.96 -5.27
C VAL A 379 -4.30 -5.97 -6.69
N TRP A 380 -3.43 -5.01 -6.96
CA TRP A 380 -2.54 -4.99 -8.10
C TRP A 380 -1.18 -5.52 -7.65
N GLN A 381 -0.76 -6.68 -8.15
CA GLN A 381 0.49 -7.33 -7.77
C GLN A 381 1.54 -7.20 -8.86
N ASP A 382 2.66 -6.55 -8.56
CA ASP A 382 3.83 -6.54 -9.44
C ASP A 382 4.72 -7.77 -9.17
N CYS A 383 5.38 -8.28 -10.23
CA CYS A 383 6.60 -9.07 -10.06
C CYS A 383 7.70 -8.16 -9.49
N MET A 384 8.56 -8.69 -8.61
CA MET A 384 9.59 -7.88 -7.93
C MET A 384 10.72 -7.49 -8.89
N ILE A 385 10.35 -6.63 -9.86
CA ILE A 385 11.22 -5.99 -10.85
C ILE A 385 10.86 -4.51 -10.90
N ALA A 386 11.84 -3.62 -10.70
CA ALA A 386 11.58 -2.18 -10.73
C ALA A 386 12.79 -1.38 -11.27
N GLY A 387 12.53 -0.57 -12.29
CA GLY A 387 13.49 0.42 -12.78
C GLY A 387 14.80 -0.13 -13.32
N PHE A 388 14.84 -1.38 -13.78
CA PHE A 388 16.00 -1.99 -14.41
C PHE A 388 15.64 -2.88 -15.60
N ASP A 389 16.65 -3.15 -16.43
CA ASP A 389 16.57 -4.08 -17.55
C ASP A 389 16.75 -5.51 -17.03
N PRO A 390 15.69 -6.35 -16.95
CA PRO A 390 15.82 -7.71 -16.43
C PRO A 390 16.76 -8.54 -17.33
N PRO A 391 17.66 -9.38 -16.76
CA PRO A 391 18.49 -10.28 -17.54
C PRO A 391 17.66 -11.31 -18.33
N ASP A 392 18.08 -11.61 -19.53
CA ASP A 392 17.55 -12.69 -20.38
C ASP A 392 18.42 -13.97 -20.35
N ASP A 393 19.34 -14.04 -19.41
CA ASP A 393 20.16 -15.21 -19.14
C ASP A 393 19.29 -16.41 -18.73
N PRO A 394 19.49 -17.61 -19.33
CA PRO A 394 18.62 -18.75 -19.09
C PRO A 394 18.49 -19.16 -17.62
N ALA A 395 19.60 -19.13 -16.85
CA ALA A 395 19.55 -19.50 -15.43
C ALA A 395 18.79 -18.47 -14.60
N PHE A 396 18.93 -17.18 -14.94
CA PHE A 396 18.15 -16.11 -14.30
C PHE A 396 16.66 -16.24 -14.63
N VAL A 397 16.32 -16.51 -15.90
CA VAL A 397 14.92 -16.69 -16.35
C VAL A 397 14.28 -17.90 -15.68
N GLU A 398 15.00 -19.01 -15.54
CA GLU A 398 14.52 -20.22 -14.84
C GLU A 398 14.22 -19.94 -13.36
N GLU A 399 15.14 -19.28 -12.67
CA GLU A 399 14.96 -18.90 -11.26
C GLU A 399 13.81 -17.93 -11.06
N LEU A 400 13.68 -16.90 -11.92
CA LEU A 400 12.58 -15.95 -11.93
C LEU A 400 11.24 -16.64 -12.24
N SER A 401 11.24 -17.58 -13.21
CA SER A 401 10.03 -18.33 -13.58
C SER A 401 9.54 -19.20 -12.42
N SER A 402 10.45 -19.85 -11.74
CA SER A 402 10.16 -20.65 -10.54
C SER A 402 9.61 -19.78 -9.42
N GLU A 403 10.23 -18.62 -9.16
CA GLU A 403 9.74 -17.62 -8.19
C GLU A 403 8.32 -17.15 -8.53
N TRP A 404 8.13 -16.66 -9.75
CA TRP A 404 6.83 -16.10 -10.15
C TRP A 404 5.72 -17.15 -10.13
N SER A 405 6.03 -18.39 -10.53
CA SER A 405 5.09 -19.52 -10.45
C SER A 405 4.69 -19.84 -9.01
N GLU A 406 5.64 -19.85 -8.07
CA GLU A 406 5.37 -20.08 -6.64
C GLU A 406 4.48 -18.98 -6.06
N GLN A 407 4.76 -17.71 -6.38
CA GLN A 407 3.96 -16.59 -5.90
C GLN A 407 2.54 -16.62 -6.48
N LEU A 408 2.39 -16.83 -7.80
CA LEU A 408 1.08 -16.89 -8.46
C LEU A 408 0.23 -18.06 -7.96
N ALA A 409 0.83 -19.24 -7.73
CA ALA A 409 0.12 -20.40 -7.19
C ALA A 409 -0.50 -20.11 -5.81
N GLY A 410 0.17 -19.30 -4.99
CA GLY A 410 -0.36 -18.84 -3.71
C GLY A 410 -1.58 -17.90 -3.82
N LEU A 411 -1.80 -17.31 -4.99
CA LEU A 411 -2.90 -16.37 -5.26
C LEU A 411 -4.15 -17.03 -5.84
N GLY A 412 -4.09 -18.32 -6.18
CA GLY A 412 -5.22 -19.07 -6.71
C GLY A 412 -6.44 -19.04 -5.80
N GLY A 413 -7.62 -18.74 -6.35
CA GLY A 413 -8.88 -18.64 -5.61
C GLY A 413 -9.08 -17.34 -4.82
N ARG A 414 -8.08 -16.44 -4.75
CA ARG A 414 -8.16 -15.15 -4.07
C ARG A 414 -9.00 -14.14 -4.86
N PRO A 415 -10.16 -13.70 -4.39
CA PRO A 415 -11.02 -12.77 -5.13
C PRO A 415 -10.46 -11.34 -5.19
N SER A 416 -9.58 -10.95 -4.27
CA SER A 416 -8.96 -9.62 -4.23
C SER A 416 -7.96 -9.38 -5.37
N VAL A 417 -7.36 -10.41 -5.97
CA VAL A 417 -6.37 -10.26 -7.06
C VAL A 417 -7.05 -9.68 -8.30
N ALA A 418 -6.68 -8.46 -8.72
CA ALA A 418 -7.32 -7.75 -9.81
C ALA A 418 -6.43 -7.53 -11.04
N VAL A 419 -5.14 -7.26 -10.85
CA VAL A 419 -4.18 -7.01 -11.93
C VAL A 419 -2.83 -7.61 -11.56
N LEU A 420 -2.18 -8.27 -12.51
CA LEU A 420 -0.78 -8.69 -12.44
C LEU A 420 0.06 -7.76 -13.31
N CYS A 421 1.26 -7.42 -12.83
CA CYS A 421 2.17 -6.53 -13.54
C CYS A 421 3.59 -7.08 -13.54
N GLY A 422 4.26 -6.99 -14.68
CA GLY A 422 5.61 -7.52 -14.85
C GLY A 422 6.69 -6.68 -14.18
N SER A 423 6.49 -5.34 -14.07
CA SER A 423 7.53 -4.47 -13.51
C SER A 423 7.02 -3.05 -13.20
N VAL A 424 7.80 -2.33 -12.38
CA VAL A 424 7.73 -0.87 -12.26
C VAL A 424 8.73 -0.23 -13.20
N ASP A 425 8.34 0.74 -14.01
CA ASP A 425 9.19 1.65 -14.83
C ASP A 425 10.15 1.00 -15.85
N SER A 426 10.17 -0.32 -15.99
CA SER A 426 11.19 -0.98 -16.83
C SER A 426 11.02 -0.68 -18.34
N GLN A 427 9.84 -0.28 -18.78
CA GLN A 427 9.63 0.24 -20.14
C GLN A 427 9.74 1.76 -20.21
N GLN A 428 9.30 2.48 -19.16
CA GLN A 428 9.32 3.93 -19.11
C GLN A 428 10.75 4.49 -19.14
N GLN A 429 11.65 3.95 -18.30
CA GLN A 429 13.00 4.49 -18.16
C GLN A 429 13.77 4.54 -19.49
N PRO A 430 13.90 3.46 -20.26
CA PRO A 430 14.58 3.50 -21.55
C PRO A 430 13.84 4.36 -22.59
N ALA A 431 12.52 4.37 -22.59
CA ALA A 431 11.74 5.21 -23.51
C ALA A 431 11.97 6.71 -23.23
N MET A 432 12.04 7.12 -21.97
CA MET A 432 12.40 8.49 -21.58
C MET A 432 13.84 8.86 -21.96
N MET A 433 14.74 7.90 -22.09
CA MET A 433 16.10 8.09 -22.63
C MET A 433 16.11 8.21 -24.16
N GLY A 434 14.96 8.13 -24.83
CA GLY A 434 14.84 8.17 -26.30
C GLY A 434 15.27 6.88 -26.99
N LEU A 435 15.32 5.75 -26.28
CA LEU A 435 15.64 4.46 -26.89
C LEU A 435 14.44 3.91 -27.66
N PRO A 436 14.68 3.21 -28.80
CA PRO A 436 13.59 2.64 -29.58
C PRO A 436 12.93 1.42 -28.88
N PRO A 437 11.70 1.04 -29.31
CA PRO A 437 10.91 -0.03 -28.67
C PRO A 437 11.62 -1.38 -28.49
N ASP A 438 12.46 -1.79 -29.42
CA ASP A 438 13.26 -3.02 -29.33
C ASP A 438 14.30 -3.01 -28.19
N ARG A 439 14.56 -1.86 -27.60
CA ARG A 439 15.51 -1.71 -26.49
C ARG A 439 14.83 -1.74 -25.12
N TRP A 440 13.53 -1.50 -25.03
CA TRP A 440 12.77 -1.55 -23.81
C TRP A 440 11.71 -2.67 -23.75
N ALA A 441 11.30 -3.23 -24.88
CA ALA A 441 10.62 -4.52 -24.95
C ALA A 441 11.63 -5.65 -24.67
N GLY A 442 11.16 -6.79 -24.16
CA GLY A 442 12.03 -7.94 -23.94
C GLY A 442 11.32 -9.19 -23.46
N PRO A 443 11.92 -10.38 -23.68
CA PRO A 443 11.25 -11.66 -23.50
C PRO A 443 10.73 -11.88 -22.06
N VAL A 444 11.42 -11.35 -21.06
CA VAL A 444 11.00 -11.51 -19.67
C VAL A 444 9.61 -10.89 -19.42
N LEU A 445 9.43 -9.62 -19.83
CA LEU A 445 8.20 -8.87 -19.56
C LEU A 445 7.08 -9.19 -20.55
N ASP A 446 7.44 -9.52 -21.81
CA ASP A 446 6.46 -9.62 -22.89
C ASP A 446 6.08 -11.09 -23.21
N GLU A 447 6.87 -12.09 -22.77
CA GLU A 447 6.63 -13.50 -23.08
C GLU A 447 6.63 -14.38 -21.82
N VAL A 448 7.69 -14.35 -21.01
CA VAL A 448 7.87 -15.27 -19.87
C VAL A 448 6.84 -15.01 -18.77
N LEU A 449 6.79 -13.79 -18.24
CA LEU A 449 5.88 -13.47 -17.13
C LEU A 449 4.42 -13.54 -17.52
N PRO A 450 3.96 -13.00 -18.68
CA PRO A 450 2.56 -13.17 -19.11
C PRO A 450 2.20 -14.60 -19.44
N GLY A 451 3.13 -15.41 -19.98
CA GLY A 451 2.92 -16.82 -20.23
C GLY A 451 2.67 -17.63 -18.95
N LEU A 452 3.40 -17.31 -17.89
CA LEU A 452 3.20 -17.89 -16.55
C LEU A 452 1.89 -17.42 -15.94
N ALA A 453 1.60 -16.10 -16.00
CA ALA A 453 0.37 -15.52 -15.48
C ALA A 453 -0.87 -16.13 -16.16
N GLY A 454 -0.89 -16.20 -17.48
CA GLY A 454 -2.00 -16.77 -18.25
C GLY A 454 -2.22 -18.27 -18.02
N ARG A 455 -1.18 -19.01 -17.62
CA ARG A 455 -1.27 -20.45 -17.32
C ARG A 455 -1.73 -20.71 -15.89
N ILE A 456 -1.27 -19.91 -14.91
CA ILE A 456 -1.51 -20.16 -13.48
C ILE A 456 -2.76 -19.42 -13.00
N LEU A 457 -2.99 -18.18 -13.47
CA LEU A 457 -4.15 -17.35 -13.12
C LEU A 457 -4.83 -16.81 -14.38
N PRO A 458 -5.45 -17.68 -15.20
CA PRO A 458 -5.96 -17.32 -16.54
C PRO A 458 -7.04 -16.24 -16.51
N GLY A 459 -7.76 -16.09 -15.38
CA GLY A 459 -8.82 -15.10 -15.22
C GLY A 459 -8.35 -13.72 -14.73
N VAL A 460 -7.02 -13.48 -14.57
CA VAL A 460 -6.49 -12.22 -14.04
C VAL A 460 -5.76 -11.44 -15.12
N PRO A 461 -6.14 -10.17 -15.37
CA PRO A 461 -5.45 -9.30 -16.35
C PRO A 461 -3.97 -9.08 -16.04
N TYR A 462 -3.13 -9.04 -17.08
CA TYR A 462 -1.70 -8.75 -16.98
C TYR A 462 -1.31 -7.48 -17.75
N VAL A 463 -0.35 -6.71 -17.19
CA VAL A 463 0.35 -5.61 -17.87
C VAL A 463 1.87 -5.81 -17.79
N PRO A 464 2.64 -5.52 -18.86
CA PRO A 464 4.07 -5.82 -18.88
C PRO A 464 4.89 -4.89 -17.94
N SER A 465 4.44 -3.65 -17.81
CA SER A 465 5.06 -2.63 -16.96
C SER A 465 4.02 -1.60 -16.53
N ALA A 466 4.21 -0.94 -15.43
CA ALA A 466 3.50 0.27 -15.07
C ALA A 466 4.51 1.43 -14.98
N PRO A 467 4.43 2.42 -15.90
CA PRO A 467 3.40 2.61 -16.93
C PRO A 467 3.58 1.75 -18.19
N SER A 468 2.49 1.65 -18.98
CA SER A 468 2.48 0.98 -20.29
C SER A 468 1.18 1.26 -21.06
N GLY A 469 1.18 1.08 -22.39
CA GLY A 469 -0.04 1.02 -23.20
C GLY A 469 -0.10 1.89 -24.44
N GLY A 470 0.66 2.96 -24.56
CA GLY A 470 0.74 3.81 -25.76
C GLY A 470 1.95 3.51 -26.64
N ASP A 471 2.13 4.31 -27.69
CA ASP A 471 3.35 4.32 -28.50
C ASP A 471 4.58 4.68 -27.64
N LEU A 472 4.35 5.49 -26.60
CA LEU A 472 5.30 5.77 -25.54
C LEU A 472 4.70 5.29 -24.20
N PRO A 473 5.42 4.47 -23.40
CA PRO A 473 4.90 3.91 -22.16
C PRO A 473 4.45 4.95 -21.13
N PHE A 474 4.95 6.18 -21.25
CA PHE A 474 4.61 7.29 -20.34
C PHE A 474 3.51 8.23 -20.88
N ASP A 475 2.83 7.90 -21.99
CA ASP A 475 1.65 8.65 -22.44
C ASP A 475 0.48 8.45 -21.48
N PRO A 476 0.06 9.47 -20.72
CA PRO A 476 -1.00 9.32 -19.73
C PRO A 476 -2.38 9.07 -20.35
N ALA A 477 -2.55 9.42 -21.64
CA ALA A 477 -3.82 9.31 -22.35
C ALA A 477 -4.11 7.89 -22.87
N VAL A 478 -3.21 6.91 -22.67
CA VAL A 478 -3.39 5.53 -23.13
C VAL A 478 -2.95 4.53 -22.07
N GLY A 479 -3.84 3.62 -21.67
CA GLY A 479 -3.52 2.50 -20.79
C GLY A 479 -3.19 2.93 -19.37
N VAL A 480 -2.03 2.51 -18.87
CA VAL A 480 -1.58 2.72 -17.50
C VAL A 480 -0.50 3.79 -17.45
N ALA A 481 -0.69 4.79 -16.59
CA ALA A 481 0.23 5.92 -16.45
C ALA A 481 0.91 5.93 -15.06
N THR A 482 2.10 6.52 -15.01
CA THR A 482 2.69 7.11 -13.81
C THR A 482 2.49 8.62 -13.93
N TYR A 483 1.51 9.17 -13.19
CA TYR A 483 1.10 10.57 -13.36
C TYR A 483 1.67 11.47 -12.26
N PHE A 484 2.74 12.17 -12.57
CA PHE A 484 3.34 13.19 -11.74
C PHE A 484 3.27 14.59 -12.38
N GLY A 485 2.31 14.84 -13.29
CA GLY A 485 2.05 16.15 -13.86
C GLY A 485 1.80 17.19 -12.76
N VAL A 486 0.76 16.95 -11.94
CA VAL A 486 0.60 17.62 -10.64
C VAL A 486 1.47 16.86 -9.63
N GLY A 487 2.68 17.35 -9.41
CA GLY A 487 3.71 16.68 -8.63
C GLY A 487 5.11 16.97 -9.16
N GLY A 488 5.94 15.94 -9.31
CA GLY A 488 7.35 16.05 -9.70
C GLY A 488 7.62 16.80 -11.02
N TYR A 489 6.67 16.83 -11.95
CA TYR A 489 6.81 17.56 -13.22
C TYR A 489 6.34 19.04 -13.16
N LEU A 490 5.90 19.49 -11.99
CA LEU A 490 5.57 20.91 -11.71
C LEU A 490 4.55 21.52 -12.69
N ARG A 491 3.63 20.70 -13.22
CA ARG A 491 2.55 21.18 -14.07
C ARG A 491 1.53 21.97 -13.24
N PRO A 492 0.81 22.94 -13.84
CA PRO A 492 -0.29 23.61 -13.14
C PRO A 492 -1.39 22.61 -12.75
N VAL A 493 -2.15 22.93 -11.72
CA VAL A 493 -3.21 22.05 -11.21
C VAL A 493 -4.24 21.68 -12.30
N SER A 494 -4.50 22.58 -13.25
CA SER A 494 -5.38 22.33 -14.41
C SER A 494 -4.88 21.21 -15.36
N ASP A 495 -3.61 20.80 -15.26
CA ASP A 495 -3.05 19.70 -16.05
C ASP A 495 -3.80 18.38 -15.81
N VAL A 496 -4.32 18.15 -14.61
CA VAL A 496 -5.08 16.95 -14.26
C VAL A 496 -6.26 16.70 -15.23
N ARG A 497 -6.87 17.78 -15.73
CA ARG A 497 -7.99 17.73 -16.67
C ARG A 497 -7.53 17.55 -18.12
N SER A 498 -6.41 18.17 -18.48
CA SER A 498 -5.89 18.20 -19.87
C SER A 498 -5.00 17.00 -20.22
N ALA A 499 -4.38 16.35 -19.23
CA ALA A 499 -3.48 15.21 -19.45
C ALA A 499 -4.20 13.95 -19.98
N GLY A 500 -5.53 13.84 -19.81
CA GLY A 500 -6.31 12.73 -20.34
C GLY A 500 -6.01 11.38 -19.71
N VAL A 501 -5.52 11.39 -18.47
CA VAL A 501 -5.12 10.17 -17.72
C VAL A 501 -6.20 9.10 -17.80
N ARG A 502 -5.81 7.86 -18.16
CA ARG A 502 -6.72 6.71 -18.22
C ARG A 502 -6.74 5.90 -16.93
N PHE A 503 -5.57 5.63 -16.38
CA PHE A 503 -5.39 5.00 -15.07
C PHE A 503 -4.01 5.38 -14.52
N ALA A 504 -3.97 5.99 -13.35
CA ALA A 504 -2.71 6.35 -12.70
C ALA A 504 -2.29 5.25 -11.72
N ALA A 505 -1.38 4.36 -12.12
CA ALA A 505 -0.82 3.35 -11.21
C ALA A 505 0.06 3.94 -10.12
N GLU A 506 0.52 5.18 -10.30
CA GLU A 506 1.20 6.03 -9.32
C GLU A 506 0.85 7.50 -9.56
N CYS A 507 0.59 8.25 -8.48
CA CYS A 507 0.35 9.70 -8.55
C CYS A 507 0.70 10.39 -7.21
N LEU A 508 0.75 11.72 -7.21
CA LEU A 508 0.84 12.58 -6.02
C LEU A 508 2.07 12.30 -5.14
N ALA A 509 3.26 12.26 -5.74
CA ALA A 509 4.53 12.11 -5.02
C ALA A 509 4.95 13.44 -4.34
N PHE A 510 4.39 13.74 -3.18
CA PHE A 510 4.72 14.93 -2.39
C PHE A 510 5.29 14.54 -1.03
N ALA A 511 6.41 15.16 -0.64
CA ALA A 511 6.94 15.03 0.71
C ALA A 511 5.99 15.72 1.70
N THR A 512 5.13 14.93 2.35
CA THR A 512 4.07 15.40 3.26
C THR A 512 4.54 15.28 4.70
N PRO A 513 4.65 16.38 5.46
CA PRO A 513 4.98 16.32 6.88
C PRO A 513 3.91 15.55 7.66
N PRO A 514 4.28 14.75 8.69
CA PRO A 514 3.33 14.20 9.63
C PRO A 514 2.75 15.29 10.53
N GLU A 515 1.78 14.95 11.41
CA GLU A 515 1.16 15.90 12.34
C GLU A 515 2.18 16.53 13.29
N ALA A 516 1.85 17.69 13.88
CA ALA A 516 2.80 18.47 14.67
C ALA A 516 3.33 17.68 15.88
N SER A 517 2.49 16.92 16.57
CA SER A 517 2.88 16.08 17.71
C SER A 517 3.85 14.96 17.30
N VAL A 518 3.74 14.45 16.08
CA VAL A 518 4.67 13.43 15.54
C VAL A 518 6.02 14.06 15.21
N VAL A 519 6.05 15.25 14.59
CA VAL A 519 7.30 16.00 14.36
C VAL A 519 8.01 16.31 15.68
N GLU A 520 7.25 16.73 16.70
CA GLU A 520 7.81 17.02 18.01
C GLU A 520 8.37 15.75 18.70
N ARG A 521 7.66 14.62 18.60
CA ARG A 521 8.11 13.33 19.15
C ARG A 521 9.39 12.84 18.48
N ASP A 522 9.46 12.88 17.15
CA ASP A 522 10.53 12.24 16.37
C ASP A 522 11.77 13.15 16.22
N PHE A 523 11.59 14.47 16.21
CA PHE A 523 12.64 15.45 15.93
C PHE A 523 12.78 16.52 17.02
N GLY A 524 11.91 16.57 18.02
CA GLY A 524 11.97 17.51 19.15
C GLY A 524 11.46 18.93 18.86
N SER A 525 11.36 19.36 17.60
CA SER A 525 10.91 20.71 17.22
C SER A 525 10.52 20.80 15.74
N SER A 526 9.56 21.65 15.39
CA SER A 526 9.22 22.03 14.02
C SER A 526 10.34 22.77 13.27
N GLN A 527 11.31 23.38 13.99
CA GLN A 527 12.43 24.11 13.39
C GLN A 527 13.35 23.21 12.56
N VAL A 528 13.35 21.89 12.80
CA VAL A 528 14.10 20.89 12.03
C VAL A 528 13.72 20.88 10.55
N ALA A 529 12.48 21.19 10.22
CA ALA A 529 12.00 21.26 8.83
C ALA A 529 12.70 22.35 7.98
N GLY A 530 13.52 23.17 8.58
CA GLY A 530 14.34 24.19 7.89
C GLY A 530 15.49 23.56 7.10
N HIS A 531 16.47 23.07 7.79
CA HIS A 531 17.72 22.56 7.19
C HIS A 531 18.39 21.45 8.02
N ASP A 532 17.68 20.83 8.95
CA ASP A 532 18.25 19.75 9.76
C ASP A 532 18.64 18.58 8.86
N PRO A 533 19.88 18.08 8.95
CA PRO A 533 20.36 16.97 8.13
C PRO A 533 19.52 15.68 8.29
N ALA A 534 19.04 15.39 9.51
CA ALA A 534 18.22 14.20 9.77
C ALA A 534 16.85 14.32 9.09
N TRP A 535 16.22 15.51 9.13
CA TRP A 535 14.99 15.79 8.40
C TRP A 535 15.20 15.63 6.89
N LYS A 536 16.27 16.25 6.35
CA LYS A 536 16.55 16.20 4.90
C LYS A 536 16.95 14.81 4.40
N ALA A 537 17.56 13.98 5.24
CA ALA A 537 17.86 12.59 4.90
C ALA A 537 16.59 11.73 4.74
N ALA A 538 15.50 12.09 5.45
CA ALA A 538 14.21 11.40 5.38
C ALA A 538 13.32 11.90 4.21
N VAL A 539 13.64 13.04 3.58
CA VAL A 539 12.87 13.58 2.46
C VAL A 539 13.20 12.80 1.18
N PRO A 540 12.18 12.24 0.48
CA PRO A 540 12.41 11.55 -0.78
C PRO A 540 13.06 12.44 -1.84
N ARG A 541 13.98 11.84 -2.61
CA ARG A 541 14.73 12.51 -3.68
C ARG A 541 15.06 11.56 -4.80
N ASP A 542 14.86 11.98 -6.03
CA ASP A 542 15.33 11.24 -7.18
C ASP A 542 16.84 11.32 -7.27
N ARG A 543 17.49 10.17 -7.54
CA ARG A 543 18.93 10.10 -7.65
C ARG A 543 19.42 10.96 -8.82
N GLY A 544 20.43 11.81 -8.55
CA GLY A 544 21.04 12.70 -9.54
C GLY A 544 20.29 14.02 -9.76
N THR A 545 19.18 14.27 -9.05
CA THR A 545 18.52 15.57 -9.03
C THR A 545 19.16 16.50 -7.99
N SER A 546 19.14 17.80 -8.27
CA SER A 546 19.56 18.83 -7.32
C SER A 546 18.43 19.26 -6.36
N TRP A 547 17.19 18.80 -6.58
CA TRP A 547 15.99 19.12 -5.83
C TRP A 547 15.38 17.85 -5.20
N ASP A 548 14.57 18.03 -4.16
CA ASP A 548 13.85 16.98 -3.48
C ASP A 548 12.33 17.19 -3.56
N HIS A 549 11.55 16.21 -3.07
CA HIS A 549 10.09 16.28 -3.13
C HIS A 549 9.48 17.28 -2.13
N GLU A 550 10.25 17.79 -1.17
CA GLU A 550 9.87 18.92 -0.34
C GLU A 550 9.88 20.22 -1.14
N GLU A 551 10.91 20.46 -1.96
CA GLU A 551 10.98 21.62 -2.86
C GLU A 551 9.87 21.58 -3.91
N THR A 552 9.52 20.40 -4.43
CA THR A 552 8.35 20.20 -5.28
C THR A 552 7.07 20.65 -4.60
N ARG A 553 6.83 20.20 -3.37
CA ARG A 553 5.68 20.57 -2.54
C ARG A 553 5.65 22.10 -2.29
N ASP A 554 6.77 22.68 -1.91
CA ASP A 554 6.88 24.11 -1.61
C ASP A 554 6.59 25.00 -2.84
N ARG A 555 6.91 24.51 -4.04
CA ARG A 555 6.50 25.17 -5.29
C ARG A 555 4.97 25.26 -5.39
N TYR A 556 4.26 24.19 -5.04
CA TYR A 556 2.79 24.20 -5.00
C TYR A 556 2.24 25.03 -3.84
N VAL A 557 2.92 25.13 -2.70
CA VAL A 557 2.54 26.07 -1.63
C VAL A 557 2.51 27.49 -2.17
N ALA A 558 3.55 27.91 -2.90
CA ALA A 558 3.60 29.21 -3.53
C ALA A 558 2.49 29.39 -4.61
N MET A 559 2.26 28.37 -5.43
CA MET A 559 1.27 28.41 -6.51
C MET A 559 -0.18 28.48 -5.98
N VAL A 560 -0.51 27.69 -4.98
CA VAL A 560 -1.88 27.53 -4.47
C VAL A 560 -2.24 28.63 -3.47
N PHE A 561 -1.36 28.94 -2.52
CA PHE A 561 -1.63 29.91 -1.46
C PHE A 561 -1.07 31.31 -1.72
N GLY A 562 -0.24 31.49 -2.76
CA GLY A 562 0.33 32.80 -3.10
C GLY A 562 1.34 33.32 -2.07
N ILE A 563 1.95 32.43 -1.27
CA ILE A 563 2.92 32.78 -0.23
C ILE A 563 4.33 32.34 -0.62
N ASP A 564 5.36 32.99 -0.06
CA ASP A 564 6.74 32.52 -0.15
C ASP A 564 7.04 31.53 0.98
N PRO A 565 7.15 30.21 0.69
CA PRO A 565 7.37 29.19 1.70
C PRO A 565 8.70 29.37 2.45
N PHE A 566 9.72 29.95 1.83
CA PHE A 566 11.02 30.19 2.47
C PHE A 566 10.88 31.27 3.55
N THR A 567 10.21 32.37 3.27
CA THR A 567 9.97 33.43 4.25
C THR A 567 9.17 32.93 5.44
N VAL A 568 8.09 32.18 5.21
CA VAL A 568 7.26 31.63 6.28
C VAL A 568 8.02 30.62 7.12
N ARG A 569 8.86 29.77 6.52
CA ARG A 569 9.66 28.77 7.22
C ARG A 569 10.58 29.39 8.29
N TYR A 570 11.17 30.55 8.01
CA TYR A 570 12.03 31.25 8.98
C TYR A 570 11.26 32.08 10.01
N SER A 571 10.11 32.63 9.63
CA SER A 571 9.32 33.49 10.53
C SER A 571 8.36 32.72 11.43
N ASP A 572 7.77 31.61 10.92
CA ASP A 572 6.81 30.76 11.62
C ASP A 572 6.92 29.32 11.08
N PRO A 573 7.85 28.49 11.61
CA PRO A 573 8.07 27.13 11.13
C PRO A 573 6.84 26.22 11.24
N ASP A 574 6.05 26.38 12.31
CA ASP A 574 4.81 25.60 12.50
C ASP A 574 3.80 25.89 11.39
N ARG A 575 3.61 27.15 11.06
CA ARG A 575 2.72 27.58 9.98
C ARG A 575 3.24 27.14 8.62
N ALA A 576 4.55 27.13 8.41
CA ALA A 576 5.14 26.61 7.18
C ALA A 576 4.82 25.13 6.98
N LEU A 577 4.90 24.32 8.05
CA LEU A 577 4.51 22.91 8.03
C LEU A 577 2.99 22.73 7.83
N ASP A 578 2.16 23.64 8.36
CA ASP A 578 0.71 23.59 8.12
C ASP A 578 0.38 23.89 6.66
N TYR A 579 1.03 24.85 6.03
CA TYR A 579 0.89 25.10 4.57
C TYR A 579 1.37 23.89 3.77
N ALA A 580 2.44 23.23 4.20
CA ALA A 580 2.98 22.04 3.58
C ALA A 580 2.01 20.84 3.64
N ARG A 581 1.29 20.65 4.74
CA ARG A 581 0.24 19.63 4.92
C ARG A 581 -1.00 19.97 4.09
N ALA A 582 -1.47 21.22 4.21
CA ALA A 582 -2.68 21.70 3.55
C ALA A 582 -2.58 21.66 2.02
N VAL A 583 -1.43 22.01 1.44
CA VAL A 583 -1.27 21.99 -0.03
C VAL A 583 -1.39 20.58 -0.58
N VAL A 584 -0.83 19.57 0.10
CA VAL A 584 -0.95 18.18 -0.37
C VAL A 584 -2.38 17.65 -0.22
N ALA A 585 -3.08 18.06 0.86
CA ALA A 585 -4.49 17.75 1.05
C ALA A 585 -5.37 18.38 -0.06
N GLU A 586 -5.13 19.66 -0.40
CA GLU A 586 -5.82 20.37 -1.48
C GLU A 586 -5.59 19.71 -2.84
N LEU A 587 -4.31 19.41 -3.18
CA LEU A 587 -3.98 18.80 -4.46
C LEU A 587 -4.54 17.40 -4.59
N ALA A 588 -4.48 16.59 -3.53
CA ALA A 588 -5.05 15.25 -3.51
C ALA A 588 -6.58 15.29 -3.71
N ALA A 589 -7.27 16.18 -2.98
CA ALA A 589 -8.71 16.39 -3.15
C ALA A 589 -9.05 16.83 -4.56
N THR A 590 -8.34 17.82 -5.12
CA THR A 590 -8.59 18.35 -6.46
C THR A 590 -8.38 17.29 -7.53
N VAL A 591 -7.26 16.56 -7.49
CA VAL A 591 -6.95 15.53 -8.50
C VAL A 591 -8.02 14.43 -8.51
N PHE A 592 -8.37 13.89 -7.37
CA PHE A 592 -9.39 12.84 -7.30
C PHE A 592 -10.82 13.36 -7.55
N THR A 593 -11.13 14.62 -7.24
CA THR A 593 -12.37 15.27 -7.65
C THR A 593 -12.50 15.28 -9.17
N GLU A 594 -11.48 15.76 -9.89
CA GLU A 594 -11.50 15.81 -11.35
C GLU A 594 -11.60 14.41 -11.98
N TRP A 595 -10.87 13.42 -11.43
CA TRP A 595 -10.88 12.06 -11.97
C TRP A 595 -12.16 11.28 -11.70
N ARG A 596 -12.88 11.58 -10.60
CA ARG A 596 -14.16 10.93 -10.28
C ARG A 596 -15.35 11.47 -11.05
N CYS A 597 -15.22 12.65 -11.67
CA CYS A 597 -16.28 13.21 -12.49
C CYS A 597 -16.45 12.42 -13.79
N ARG A 598 -17.71 12.17 -14.19
CA ARG A 598 -18.09 11.38 -15.38
C ARG A 598 -17.42 11.86 -16.67
N ARG A 599 -17.12 13.16 -16.78
CA ARG A 599 -16.43 13.74 -17.92
C ARG A 599 -14.94 13.32 -18.03
N SER A 600 -14.36 12.84 -16.94
CA SER A 600 -12.97 12.37 -16.94
C SER A 600 -12.86 10.98 -17.59
N PRO A 601 -11.85 10.76 -18.42
CA PRO A 601 -11.57 9.44 -18.95
C PRO A 601 -10.85 8.52 -17.96
N CYS A 602 -10.53 9.01 -16.76
CA CYS A 602 -9.76 8.30 -15.76
C CYS A 602 -10.62 7.24 -15.06
N ALA A 603 -10.16 6.00 -15.05
CA ALA A 603 -10.82 4.88 -14.38
C ALA A 603 -10.20 4.53 -13.02
N GLY A 604 -9.17 5.26 -12.59
CA GLY A 604 -8.59 5.05 -11.27
C GLY A 604 -7.24 5.73 -11.06
N GLY A 605 -6.89 5.89 -9.78
CA GLY A 605 -5.62 6.44 -9.34
C GLY A 605 -5.14 5.85 -8.02
N LEU A 606 -3.84 5.56 -7.96
CA LEU A 606 -3.16 5.03 -6.78
C LEU A 606 -2.09 6.03 -6.33
N VAL A 607 -2.23 6.54 -5.10
CA VAL A 607 -1.24 7.44 -4.52
C VAL A 607 0.07 6.67 -4.32
N LEU A 608 1.21 7.32 -4.53
CA LEU A 608 2.51 6.64 -4.61
C LEU A 608 2.78 5.75 -3.39
N HIS A 609 2.58 6.27 -2.13
CA HIS A 609 2.73 5.41 -0.96
C HIS A 609 1.52 5.45 -0.02
N TRP A 610 1.21 4.27 0.56
CA TRP A 610 0.23 4.15 1.62
C TRP A 610 0.77 4.70 2.95
N GLN A 611 1.99 4.28 3.32
CA GLN A 611 2.62 4.67 4.59
C GLN A 611 4.08 5.06 4.35
N ASP A 612 4.61 6.00 5.15
CA ASP A 612 6.03 6.34 5.12
C ASP A 612 6.88 5.16 5.59
N LEU A 613 8.02 4.97 4.95
CA LEU A 613 8.97 3.92 5.32
C LEU A 613 9.74 4.25 6.59
N GLY A 614 9.87 5.54 6.94
CA GLY A 614 10.59 6.02 8.10
C GLY A 614 10.12 7.39 8.56
N ALA A 615 10.62 7.87 9.69
CA ALA A 615 10.26 9.16 10.27
C ALA A 615 10.60 10.33 9.33
N GLY A 616 9.73 11.34 9.25
CA GLY A 616 9.95 12.56 8.47
C GLY A 616 8.84 12.85 7.46
N ALA A 617 9.15 13.68 6.45
CA ALA A 617 8.22 14.04 5.40
C ALA A 617 8.37 13.10 4.20
N GLY A 618 7.72 11.96 4.24
CA GLY A 618 7.68 10.98 3.15
C GLY A 618 6.48 11.16 2.23
N TRP A 619 6.33 10.25 1.27
CA TRP A 619 5.22 10.22 0.30
C TRP A 619 3.94 9.58 0.83
N GLY A 620 3.99 8.93 2.00
CA GLY A 620 2.87 8.19 2.55
C GLY A 620 1.66 9.08 2.87
N LEU A 621 0.47 8.50 2.72
CA LEU A 621 -0.77 9.06 3.27
C LEU A 621 -0.83 8.92 4.79
N ARG A 622 -0.05 7.99 5.34
CA ARG A 622 0.18 7.78 6.77
C ARG A 622 1.65 7.99 7.08
N ASP A 623 1.94 8.43 8.30
CA ASP A 623 3.32 8.52 8.80
C ASP A 623 3.92 7.14 9.11
N ALA A 624 5.19 7.09 9.45
CA ALA A 624 5.89 5.84 9.74
C ALA A 624 5.32 5.06 10.94
N SER A 625 4.63 5.73 11.87
CA SER A 625 3.94 5.09 13.00
C SER A 625 2.52 4.64 12.67
N GLY A 626 2.06 4.89 11.45
CA GLY A 626 0.73 4.53 10.96
C GLY A 626 -0.36 5.56 11.26
N GLY A 627 -0.01 6.77 11.72
CA GLY A 627 -0.95 7.89 11.89
C GLY A 627 -1.35 8.50 10.54
N PRO A 628 -2.64 8.87 10.32
CA PRO A 628 -3.05 9.51 9.09
C PRO A 628 -2.48 10.93 8.99
N LYS A 629 -2.05 11.32 7.77
CA LYS A 629 -1.62 12.69 7.45
C LYS A 629 -2.74 13.47 6.75
N ALA A 630 -2.60 14.79 6.62
CA ALA A 630 -3.62 15.68 6.05
C ALA A 630 -4.28 15.18 4.74
N PRO A 631 -3.55 14.67 3.73
CA PRO A 631 -4.17 14.18 2.50
C PRO A 631 -5.05 12.94 2.71
N TRP A 632 -4.82 12.11 3.73
CA TRP A 632 -5.69 10.98 4.07
C TRP A 632 -7.13 11.46 4.39
N PHE A 633 -7.26 12.49 5.22
CA PHE A 633 -8.57 13.06 5.59
C PHE A 633 -9.25 13.73 4.39
N ALA A 634 -8.50 14.45 3.55
CA ALA A 634 -9.02 15.06 2.35
C ALA A 634 -9.56 14.01 1.36
N LEU A 635 -8.79 12.93 1.14
CA LEU A 635 -9.20 11.81 0.29
C LEU A 635 -10.41 11.07 0.87
N LYS A 636 -10.50 10.85 2.19
CA LYS A 636 -11.66 10.24 2.84
C LYS A 636 -12.98 10.93 2.45
N ARG A 637 -12.98 12.26 2.36
CA ARG A 637 -14.17 13.04 1.97
C ARG A 637 -14.48 12.90 0.48
N VAL A 638 -13.51 13.09 -0.39
CA VAL A 638 -13.73 13.04 -1.84
C VAL A 638 -13.89 11.63 -2.40
N LEU A 639 -13.43 10.60 -1.68
CA LEU A 639 -13.56 9.20 -2.05
C LEU A 639 -14.73 8.48 -1.37
N ALA A 640 -15.52 9.18 -0.55
CA ALA A 640 -16.69 8.59 0.11
C ALA A 640 -17.65 7.97 -0.93
N PRO A 641 -18.33 6.86 -0.59
CA PRO A 641 -19.23 6.17 -1.52
C PRO A 641 -20.41 7.04 -2.02
N VAL A 642 -20.88 7.96 -1.18
CA VAL A 642 -21.82 9.02 -1.58
C VAL A 642 -21.18 10.34 -1.17
N THR A 643 -20.98 11.23 -2.14
CA THR A 643 -20.33 12.52 -1.87
C THR A 643 -20.74 13.59 -2.88
N VAL A 644 -20.53 14.84 -2.52
CA VAL A 644 -20.63 15.99 -3.42
C VAL A 644 -19.24 16.55 -3.73
N LEU A 645 -18.96 16.80 -4.99
CA LEU A 645 -17.70 17.33 -5.50
C LEU A 645 -17.95 18.62 -6.26
N LEU A 646 -16.97 19.53 -6.22
CA LEU A 646 -17.02 20.81 -6.94
C LEU A 646 -15.87 20.91 -7.92
N THR A 647 -16.18 21.31 -9.16
CA THR A 647 -15.18 21.59 -10.18
C THR A 647 -15.25 23.05 -10.59
N ASP A 648 -14.09 23.69 -10.77
CA ASP A 648 -13.98 25.03 -11.31
C ASP A 648 -13.90 24.97 -12.85
N ASP A 649 -14.97 25.42 -13.52
CA ASP A 649 -15.08 25.40 -14.98
C ASP A 649 -14.84 26.80 -15.59
N GLY A 650 -14.18 27.67 -14.82
CA GLY A 650 -13.78 29.01 -15.23
C GLY A 650 -14.98 29.89 -15.60
N LEU A 651 -15.05 30.35 -16.85
CA LEU A 651 -16.15 31.19 -17.36
C LEU A 651 -17.53 30.51 -17.31
N SER A 652 -17.58 29.18 -17.21
CA SER A 652 -18.83 28.41 -17.10
C SER A 652 -19.34 28.29 -15.65
N GLY A 653 -18.58 28.81 -14.68
CA GLY A 653 -18.94 28.75 -13.25
C GLY A 653 -18.46 27.45 -12.60
N LEU A 654 -19.20 26.97 -11.58
CA LEU A 654 -18.86 25.74 -10.89
C LEU A 654 -19.77 24.58 -11.33
N GLY A 655 -19.17 23.41 -11.58
CA GLY A 655 -19.86 22.14 -11.67
C GLY A 655 -20.07 21.55 -10.28
N VAL A 656 -21.28 21.05 -10.02
CA VAL A 656 -21.66 20.35 -8.79
C VAL A 656 -21.95 18.91 -9.15
N HIS A 657 -21.14 17.98 -8.65
CA HIS A 657 -21.21 16.55 -8.98
C HIS A 657 -21.61 15.77 -7.74
N VAL A 658 -22.69 15.01 -7.83
CA VAL A 658 -23.08 14.06 -6.78
C VAL A 658 -22.77 12.65 -7.26
N VAL A 659 -21.87 11.99 -6.57
CA VAL A 659 -21.42 10.63 -6.88
C VAL A 659 -22.09 9.63 -5.95
N ASN A 660 -22.61 8.54 -6.51
CA ASN A 660 -23.22 7.42 -5.82
C ASN A 660 -22.58 6.10 -6.27
N ASP A 661 -21.69 5.53 -5.48
CA ASP A 661 -21.09 4.20 -5.75
C ASP A 661 -21.97 3.04 -5.23
N ARG A 662 -23.00 3.31 -4.44
CA ARG A 662 -23.88 2.28 -3.88
C ARG A 662 -24.61 1.50 -4.99
N SER A 663 -25.00 0.28 -4.70
CA SER A 663 -25.80 -0.58 -5.59
C SER A 663 -27.27 -0.16 -5.70
N THR A 664 -27.71 0.85 -4.94
CA THR A 664 -29.07 1.42 -4.92
C THR A 664 -29.02 2.90 -5.24
N ALA A 665 -30.09 3.42 -5.83
CA ALA A 665 -30.27 4.86 -5.99
C ALA A 665 -30.31 5.56 -4.62
N VAL A 666 -29.82 6.80 -4.56
CA VAL A 666 -29.90 7.65 -3.37
C VAL A 666 -30.71 8.90 -3.67
N SER A 667 -31.49 9.34 -2.67
CA SER A 667 -32.19 10.62 -2.70
C SER A 667 -31.70 11.45 -1.53
N GLY A 668 -31.50 12.75 -1.75
CA GLY A 668 -30.98 13.64 -0.71
C GLY A 668 -31.24 15.11 -0.98
N ASP A 669 -30.97 15.90 0.04
CA ASP A 669 -31.09 17.36 0.00
C ASP A 669 -29.74 17.97 -0.39
N LEU A 670 -29.65 18.51 -1.60
CA LEU A 670 -28.51 19.26 -2.08
C LEU A 670 -28.73 20.76 -1.80
N ARG A 671 -27.87 21.31 -0.94
CA ARG A 671 -27.94 22.71 -0.53
C ARG A 671 -26.67 23.45 -0.99
N ILE A 672 -26.87 24.62 -1.62
CA ILE A 672 -25.81 25.56 -1.93
C ILE A 672 -26.01 26.83 -1.11
N THR A 673 -24.96 27.31 -0.44
CA THR A 673 -24.96 28.53 0.37
C THR A 673 -23.80 29.41 -0.05
N LEU A 674 -24.05 30.67 -0.36
CA LEU A 674 -23.08 31.67 -0.74
C LEU A 674 -22.86 32.66 0.41
N PHE A 675 -21.59 32.93 0.73
CA PHE A 675 -21.21 33.85 1.78
C PHE A 675 -20.49 35.07 1.20
N ASP A 676 -20.75 36.25 1.77
CA ASP A 676 -20.03 37.46 1.45
C ASP A 676 -18.66 37.55 2.17
N PRO A 677 -17.82 38.54 1.87
CA PRO A 677 -16.52 38.72 2.57
C PRO A 677 -16.63 39.03 4.07
N ALA A 678 -17.80 39.40 4.58
CA ALA A 678 -18.05 39.57 6.01
C ALA A 678 -18.43 38.26 6.71
N GLY A 679 -18.67 37.19 5.94
CA GLY A 679 -19.09 35.88 6.43
C GLY A 679 -20.59 35.74 6.62
N SER A 680 -21.39 36.65 6.05
CA SER A 680 -22.84 36.54 6.10
C SER A 680 -23.35 35.66 4.97
N PRO A 681 -24.29 34.73 5.22
CA PRO A 681 -24.96 34.01 4.15
C PRO A 681 -25.88 34.98 3.37
N ILE A 682 -25.62 35.15 2.08
CA ILE A 682 -26.33 36.11 1.23
C ILE A 682 -27.30 35.47 0.25
N GLU A 683 -27.07 34.20 -0.08
CA GLU A 683 -27.96 33.43 -0.95
C GLU A 683 -27.92 31.95 -0.59
N GLU A 684 -29.05 31.29 -0.59
CA GLU A 684 -29.18 29.86 -0.35
C GLU A 684 -30.20 29.24 -1.29
N SER A 685 -29.91 28.03 -1.79
CA SER A 685 -30.86 27.22 -2.55
C SER A 685 -30.80 25.78 -2.04
N LEU A 686 -31.99 25.16 -2.00
CA LEU A 686 -32.16 23.75 -1.63
C LEU A 686 -32.87 23.02 -2.76
N THR A 687 -32.33 21.93 -3.21
CA THR A 687 -32.89 21.09 -4.27
C THR A 687 -32.84 19.62 -3.82
N VAL A 688 -33.99 18.93 -3.92
CA VAL A 688 -33.99 17.46 -3.75
C VAL A 688 -33.42 16.84 -5.01
N VAL A 689 -32.40 15.99 -4.83
CA VAL A 689 -31.74 15.30 -5.93
C VAL A 689 -31.89 13.80 -5.80
N GLU A 690 -31.99 13.13 -6.93
CA GLU A 690 -31.97 11.66 -7.02
C GLU A 690 -30.84 11.24 -7.93
N VAL A 691 -29.97 10.33 -7.43
CA VAL A 691 -28.80 9.83 -8.16
C VAL A 691 -28.90 8.32 -8.27
N PRO A 692 -28.97 7.77 -9.49
CA PRO A 692 -29.06 6.33 -9.71
C PRO A 692 -27.92 5.56 -9.06
N ALA A 693 -28.10 4.25 -8.92
CA ALA A 693 -27.05 3.35 -8.44
C ALA A 693 -25.79 3.40 -9.33
N ARG A 694 -24.61 3.40 -8.70
CA ARG A 694 -23.29 3.32 -9.38
C ARG A 694 -23.18 4.36 -10.49
N SER A 695 -23.55 5.60 -10.18
CA SER A 695 -23.60 6.71 -11.13
C SER A 695 -23.20 8.03 -10.52
N GLU A 696 -23.07 9.02 -11.37
CA GLU A 696 -22.89 10.42 -11.04
C GLU A 696 -23.97 11.23 -11.72
N SER A 697 -24.46 12.28 -11.05
CA SER A 697 -25.30 13.32 -11.63
C SER A 697 -24.64 14.68 -11.44
N GLU A 698 -24.72 15.51 -12.48
CA GLU A 698 -24.05 16.82 -12.55
C GLU A 698 -25.09 17.93 -12.68
N TRP A 699 -24.84 19.02 -11.95
CA TRP A 699 -25.56 20.29 -12.04
C TRP A 699 -24.57 21.44 -12.20
N THR A 700 -24.99 22.54 -12.79
CA THR A 700 -24.26 23.80 -12.72
C THR A 700 -24.80 24.63 -11.54
N THR A 701 -23.94 25.40 -10.90
CA THR A 701 -24.40 26.34 -9.86
C THR A 701 -25.45 27.31 -10.39
N ALA A 702 -25.37 27.68 -11.67
CA ALA A 702 -26.39 28.52 -12.31
C ALA A 702 -27.77 27.85 -12.35
N SER A 703 -27.85 26.53 -12.58
CA SER A 703 -29.13 25.80 -12.55
C SER A 703 -29.69 25.69 -11.13
N LEU A 704 -28.86 25.50 -10.14
CA LEU A 704 -29.24 25.37 -8.74
C LEU A 704 -29.69 26.72 -8.13
N LEU A 705 -29.11 27.84 -8.55
CA LEU A 705 -29.41 29.19 -8.05
C LEU A 705 -30.42 29.93 -8.90
N GLY A 706 -30.92 29.31 -9.97
CA GLY A 706 -31.89 29.94 -10.89
C GLY A 706 -31.32 31.11 -11.70
N GLY A 707 -29.97 31.20 -11.84
CA GLY A 707 -29.29 32.16 -12.65
C GLY A 707 -27.79 32.21 -12.42
N PHE A 708 -27.07 32.87 -13.31
CA PHE A 708 -25.61 32.98 -13.25
C PHE A 708 -25.15 33.79 -12.03
N ARG A 709 -24.11 33.29 -11.37
CA ARG A 709 -23.30 34.00 -10.35
C ARG A 709 -21.84 33.76 -10.69
N ASP A 710 -21.01 34.82 -10.60
CA ASP A 710 -19.56 34.70 -10.82
C ASP A 710 -18.88 34.10 -9.59
N LEU A 711 -18.97 32.79 -9.42
CA LEU A 711 -18.42 32.03 -8.30
C LEU A 711 -16.97 31.57 -8.49
N THR A 712 -16.38 31.87 -9.66
CA THR A 712 -14.98 31.57 -10.00
C THR A 712 -14.12 32.84 -10.11
N ASP A 713 -14.69 34.01 -9.79
CA ASP A 713 -14.05 35.33 -9.96
C ASP A 713 -13.45 35.51 -11.36
N ALA A 714 -14.11 34.92 -12.38
CA ALA A 714 -13.63 34.90 -13.75
C ALA A 714 -13.84 36.25 -14.47
N TYR A 715 -14.89 36.97 -14.14
CA TYR A 715 -15.26 38.22 -14.79
C TYR A 715 -14.69 39.45 -14.09
N ARG A 716 -14.45 39.42 -12.78
CA ARG A 716 -13.77 40.44 -11.96
C ARG A 716 -14.33 41.86 -12.11
N PHE A 717 -15.66 42.00 -12.21
CA PHE A 717 -16.33 43.27 -12.26
C PHE A 717 -16.75 43.78 -10.87
N GLY A 718 -16.10 44.83 -10.38
CA GLY A 718 -16.36 45.44 -9.08
C GLY A 718 -15.78 44.71 -7.89
N PRO A 719 -16.19 45.04 -6.65
CA PRO A 719 -15.76 44.33 -5.46
C PRO A 719 -16.32 42.89 -5.46
N PRO A 720 -15.57 41.93 -4.92
CA PRO A 720 -16.04 40.56 -4.83
C PRO A 720 -17.35 40.48 -4.04
N ALA A 721 -18.38 39.88 -4.65
CA ALA A 721 -19.67 39.69 -4.00
C ALA A 721 -19.66 38.44 -3.12
N TYR A 722 -18.87 37.42 -3.52
CA TYR A 722 -18.82 36.10 -2.89
C TYR A 722 -17.41 35.78 -2.42
N ASP A 723 -17.30 35.20 -1.24
CA ASP A 723 -16.02 34.83 -0.62
C ASP A 723 -15.90 33.36 -0.36
N VAL A 724 -17.02 32.67 -0.02
CA VAL A 724 -17.09 31.25 0.22
C VAL A 724 -18.34 30.70 -0.46
N VAL A 725 -18.21 29.60 -1.18
CA VAL A 725 -19.29 28.77 -1.70
C VAL A 725 -19.28 27.46 -0.96
N ARG A 726 -20.34 27.12 -0.25
CA ARG A 726 -20.52 25.83 0.42
C ARG A 726 -21.62 25.05 -0.28
N VAL A 727 -21.32 23.80 -0.62
CA VAL A 727 -22.31 22.84 -1.10
C VAL A 727 -22.34 21.66 -0.14
N SER A 728 -23.53 21.32 0.34
CA SER A 728 -23.74 20.15 1.19
C SER A 728 -24.80 19.23 0.60
N LEU A 729 -24.61 17.95 0.81
CA LEU A 729 -25.53 16.88 0.42
C LEU A 729 -25.89 16.08 1.67
N ASP A 730 -27.15 16.07 2.02
CA ASP A 730 -27.68 15.30 3.14
C ASP A 730 -28.40 14.06 2.60
N VAL A 731 -27.85 12.86 2.91
CA VAL A 731 -28.41 11.56 2.53
C VAL A 731 -28.40 10.64 3.75
N ASP A 732 -29.54 10.04 4.08
CA ASP A 732 -29.69 9.05 5.17
C ASP A 732 -29.14 9.56 6.54
N GLY A 733 -29.22 10.87 6.79
CA GLY A 733 -28.72 11.50 8.02
C GLY A 733 -27.20 11.74 8.04
N ALA A 734 -26.49 11.48 6.96
CA ALA A 734 -25.08 11.81 6.78
C ALA A 734 -24.94 13.03 5.84
N THR A 735 -24.06 13.95 6.18
CA THR A 735 -23.77 15.15 5.38
C THR A 735 -22.39 15.04 4.72
N ALA A 736 -22.37 15.12 3.39
CA ALA A 736 -21.15 15.36 2.62
C ALA A 736 -21.06 16.85 2.27
N GLU A 737 -19.85 17.40 2.26
CA GLU A 737 -19.63 18.82 2.01
C GLU A 737 -18.46 19.08 1.06
N ALA A 738 -18.62 20.09 0.23
CA ALA A 738 -17.55 20.67 -0.59
C ALA A 738 -17.57 22.20 -0.46
N VAL A 739 -16.39 22.79 -0.42
CA VAL A 739 -16.20 24.24 -0.32
C VAL A 739 -15.34 24.71 -1.48
N HIS A 740 -15.76 25.80 -2.11
CA HIS A 740 -14.97 26.50 -3.12
C HIS A 740 -14.73 27.95 -2.68
N LEU A 741 -13.54 28.46 -2.96
CA LEU A 741 -13.13 29.82 -2.65
C LEU A 741 -12.95 30.59 -3.96
N PRO A 742 -13.90 31.47 -4.34
CA PRO A 742 -13.89 32.19 -5.62
C PRO A 742 -12.58 32.93 -5.91
N ARG A 743 -11.92 33.41 -4.87
CA ARG A 743 -10.66 34.16 -4.96
C ARG A 743 -9.40 33.31 -4.76
N GLY A 744 -9.56 31.97 -4.77
CA GLY A 744 -8.46 31.03 -4.56
C GLY A 744 -8.13 30.79 -3.09
N GLN A 745 -7.16 29.91 -2.87
CA GLN A 745 -6.81 29.40 -1.53
C GLN A 745 -5.98 30.39 -0.69
N GLY A 746 -5.37 31.41 -1.30
CA GLY A 746 -4.58 32.42 -0.60
C GLY A 746 -5.45 33.37 0.22
N ARG A 747 -5.39 33.28 1.54
CA ARG A 747 -6.21 34.11 2.45
C ARG A 747 -5.33 34.84 3.47
N PRO A 748 -5.75 36.05 3.90
CA PRO A 748 -5.09 36.74 4.99
C PRO A 748 -5.26 35.98 6.30
N VAL A 749 -4.25 36.05 7.17
CA VAL A 749 -4.31 35.49 8.52
C VAL A 749 -5.13 36.42 9.42
N GLU A 750 -6.15 35.87 10.06
CA GLU A 750 -7.06 36.59 10.95
C GLU A 750 -6.71 36.36 12.42
N ALA A 751 -6.75 37.43 13.22
CA ALA A 751 -6.41 37.34 14.64
C ALA A 751 -7.42 36.48 15.43
N ASP A 752 -8.70 36.55 15.06
CA ASP A 752 -9.77 35.78 15.71
C ASP A 752 -10.81 35.33 14.70
N LEU A 753 -10.97 34.00 14.58
CA LEU A 753 -11.99 33.36 13.76
C LEU A 753 -13.24 32.98 14.56
N GLY A 754 -13.24 33.15 15.87
CA GLY A 754 -14.25 32.58 16.77
C GLY A 754 -14.23 31.07 16.76
N LEU A 755 -13.04 30.48 16.56
CA LEU A 755 -12.85 29.03 16.54
C LEU A 755 -12.84 28.47 17.96
N GLU A 756 -13.64 27.43 18.22
CA GLU A 756 -13.74 26.78 19.52
C GLU A 756 -13.82 25.26 19.36
N ALA A 757 -13.34 24.54 20.38
CA ALA A 757 -13.38 23.08 20.45
C ALA A 757 -13.75 22.60 21.84
N VAL A 758 -14.83 21.85 21.96
CA VAL A 758 -15.32 21.31 23.22
C VAL A 758 -15.51 19.81 23.13
N ALA A 759 -14.76 19.06 23.95
CA ALA A 759 -14.87 17.60 24.06
C ALA A 759 -15.78 17.23 25.23
N VAL A 760 -16.74 16.36 24.97
CA VAL A 760 -17.69 15.81 25.94
C VAL A 760 -17.60 14.30 25.92
N ARG A 761 -17.56 13.69 27.10
CA ARG A 761 -17.60 12.22 27.17
C ARG A 761 -19.05 11.73 26.98
N ARG A 762 -19.24 10.84 26.00
CA ARG A 762 -20.50 10.14 25.72
C ARG A 762 -20.27 8.65 25.86
N ASP A 763 -20.85 8.04 26.87
CA ASP A 763 -20.62 6.62 27.22
C ASP A 763 -19.10 6.33 27.31
N ASP A 764 -18.57 5.48 26.43
CA ASP A 764 -17.15 5.12 26.40
C ASP A 764 -16.33 5.88 25.32
N ALA A 765 -16.94 6.84 24.62
CA ALA A 765 -16.30 7.62 23.56
C ALA A 765 -16.24 9.13 23.90
N TRP A 766 -15.33 9.83 23.27
CA TRP A 766 -15.25 11.28 23.31
C TRP A 766 -15.83 11.89 22.04
N GLU A 767 -16.73 12.83 22.21
CA GLU A 767 -17.36 13.61 21.15
C GLU A 767 -16.80 15.03 21.21
N LEU A 768 -16.24 15.51 20.08
CA LEU A 768 -15.67 16.83 19.93
C LEU A 768 -16.56 17.71 19.05
N THR A 769 -17.08 18.80 19.61
CA THR A 769 -17.73 19.84 18.84
C THR A 769 -16.74 20.92 18.46
N VAL A 770 -16.56 21.17 17.17
CA VAL A 770 -15.77 22.28 16.62
C VAL A 770 -16.70 23.29 16.00
N ARG A 771 -16.57 24.58 16.35
CA ARG A 771 -17.38 25.67 15.79
C ARG A 771 -16.53 26.88 15.44
N THR A 772 -17.00 27.69 14.50
CA THR A 772 -16.37 28.93 14.09
C THR A 772 -17.40 30.06 13.87
N VAL A 773 -16.99 31.29 13.99
CA VAL A 773 -17.81 32.45 13.64
C VAL A 773 -17.48 32.92 12.23
N ARG A 774 -16.20 32.91 11.82
CA ARG A 774 -15.72 33.24 10.48
C ARG A 774 -15.30 32.01 9.72
N PHE A 775 -15.03 32.14 8.43
CA PHE A 775 -14.51 31.02 7.65
C PHE A 775 -13.17 30.53 8.21
N ALA A 776 -13.10 29.26 8.56
CA ALA A 776 -11.89 28.62 9.02
C ALA A 776 -11.37 27.64 7.96
N GLN A 777 -10.19 27.95 7.41
CA GLN A 777 -9.55 27.21 6.32
C GLN A 777 -8.68 26.08 6.88
N TRP A 778 -8.83 24.86 6.38
CA TRP A 778 -8.01 23.71 6.73
C TRP A 778 -7.81 23.55 8.24
N VAL A 779 -8.91 23.32 8.96
CA VAL A 779 -8.91 23.13 10.41
C VAL A 779 -8.25 21.79 10.74
N ALA A 780 -7.09 21.87 11.36
CA ALA A 780 -6.29 20.74 11.80
C ALA A 780 -6.52 20.45 13.27
N LEU A 781 -6.73 19.20 13.62
CA LEU A 781 -6.82 18.70 14.98
C LEU A 781 -5.56 17.92 15.33
N ASP A 782 -4.83 18.35 16.34
CA ASP A 782 -3.69 17.64 16.92
C ASP A 782 -4.02 17.29 18.36
N VAL A 783 -4.47 16.06 18.60
CA VAL A 783 -4.91 15.52 19.90
C VAL A 783 -4.12 14.25 20.19
N PRO A 784 -2.92 14.34 20.75
CA PRO A 784 -2.06 13.20 20.99
C PRO A 784 -2.76 12.06 21.74
N GLY A 785 -2.60 10.83 21.27
CA GLY A 785 -3.25 9.65 21.82
C GLY A 785 -4.70 9.44 21.39
N TYR A 786 -5.24 10.31 20.52
CA TYR A 786 -6.58 10.17 19.93
C TYR A 786 -6.52 10.35 18.43
N LEU A 787 -7.31 9.54 17.73
CA LEU A 787 -7.56 9.69 16.29
C LEU A 787 -8.93 10.36 16.11
N PRO A 788 -8.99 11.60 15.56
CA PRO A 788 -10.27 12.23 15.23
C PRO A 788 -10.90 11.56 14.01
N SER A 789 -12.22 11.45 14.00
CA SER A 789 -12.97 10.89 12.85
C SER A 789 -12.81 11.73 11.59
N ASP A 790 -12.46 13.02 11.70
CA ASP A 790 -12.07 13.90 10.60
C ASP A 790 -11.10 15.01 11.10
N SER A 791 -10.27 15.51 10.19
CA SER A 791 -9.34 16.62 10.40
C SER A 791 -9.03 17.26 9.05
N TRP A 792 -8.34 18.41 9.06
CA TRP A 792 -7.96 19.10 7.83
C TRP A 792 -9.17 19.37 6.92
N PHE A 793 -10.20 20.02 7.46
CA PHE A 793 -11.43 20.39 6.76
C PHE A 793 -11.66 21.91 6.79
N HIS A 794 -12.56 22.38 5.94
CA HIS A 794 -13.06 23.75 5.97
C HIS A 794 -14.29 23.85 6.86
N LEU A 795 -14.44 24.98 7.57
CA LEU A 795 -15.69 25.34 8.24
C LEU A 795 -16.20 26.67 7.68
N ALA A 796 -17.40 26.68 7.14
CA ALA A 796 -18.08 27.88 6.69
C ALA A 796 -18.42 28.78 7.88
N PRO A 797 -18.62 30.10 7.66
CA PRO A 797 -18.99 31.03 8.73
C PRO A 797 -20.22 30.55 9.50
N GLY A 798 -20.13 30.58 10.84
CA GLY A 798 -21.22 30.16 11.74
C GLY A 798 -21.46 28.64 11.79
N GLN A 799 -20.67 27.84 11.13
CA GLN A 799 -20.84 26.38 11.10
C GLN A 799 -20.27 25.72 12.37
N GLN A 800 -20.85 24.59 12.72
CA GLN A 800 -20.30 23.64 13.68
C GLN A 800 -20.15 22.24 13.07
N ARG A 801 -19.17 21.48 13.53
CA ARG A 801 -18.93 20.08 13.15
C ARG A 801 -18.76 19.22 14.39
N LEU A 802 -19.41 18.05 14.38
CA LEU A 802 -19.32 17.05 15.43
C LEU A 802 -18.39 15.95 14.99
N LEU A 803 -17.41 15.57 15.82
CA LEU A 803 -16.36 14.59 15.53
C LEU A 803 -16.27 13.57 16.66
N ALA A 804 -16.03 12.32 16.32
CA ALA A 804 -15.61 11.31 17.29
C ALA A 804 -14.09 11.36 17.50
N LEU A 805 -13.64 11.16 18.72
CA LEU A 805 -12.23 10.98 19.10
C LEU A 805 -12.04 9.52 19.54
N HIS A 806 -11.32 8.74 18.74
CA HIS A 806 -11.03 7.34 19.02
C HIS A 806 -9.70 7.24 19.79
N PRO A 807 -9.63 6.59 20.97
CA PRO A 807 -8.38 6.48 21.71
C PRO A 807 -7.38 5.57 20.97
N VAL A 808 -6.14 6.02 20.85
CA VAL A 808 -5.00 5.28 20.30
C VAL A 808 -3.88 5.30 21.36
N GLY A 809 -3.99 4.40 22.34
CA GLY A 809 -3.03 4.32 23.44
C GLY A 809 -3.13 5.41 24.49
N ALA A 810 -4.16 6.27 24.48
CA ALA A 810 -4.39 7.25 25.53
C ALA A 810 -5.30 6.71 26.64
N GLU A 811 -4.93 7.01 27.89
CA GLU A 811 -5.77 6.86 29.06
C GLU A 811 -6.13 8.26 29.59
N GLY A 812 -7.41 8.60 29.62
CA GLY A 812 -7.89 9.87 30.20
C GLY A 812 -8.51 10.85 29.20
N PRO A 813 -8.79 12.10 29.59
CA PRO A 813 -9.45 13.08 28.75
C PRO A 813 -8.55 13.58 27.60
N PRO A 814 -9.13 13.87 26.41
CA PRO A 814 -8.37 14.36 25.28
C PRO A 814 -7.76 15.73 25.59
N ARG A 815 -6.47 15.85 25.32
CA ARG A 815 -5.73 17.11 25.44
C ARG A 815 -5.07 17.40 24.11
N GLY A 816 -5.36 18.57 23.56
CA GLY A 816 -4.85 18.91 22.25
C GLY A 816 -5.22 20.32 21.83
N ARG A 817 -4.98 20.63 20.59
CA ARG A 817 -5.21 21.95 20.01
C ARG A 817 -5.81 21.83 18.61
N LEU A 818 -6.56 22.86 18.24
CA LEU A 818 -7.00 23.10 16.87
C LEU A 818 -6.23 24.26 16.28
N ARG A 819 -5.98 24.18 14.97
CA ARG A 819 -5.48 25.30 14.18
C ARG A 819 -6.25 25.39 12.88
N ALA A 820 -6.58 26.62 12.48
CA ALA A 820 -7.01 26.90 11.11
C ALA A 820 -5.85 27.58 10.36
N LEU A 821 -5.64 27.24 9.08
CA LEU A 821 -4.54 27.78 8.29
C LEU A 821 -4.56 29.31 8.19
N ASN A 822 -5.77 29.89 8.12
CA ASN A 822 -5.98 31.35 8.14
C ASN A 822 -6.18 31.94 9.54
N GLY A 823 -6.01 31.18 10.62
CA GLY A 823 -6.08 31.65 12.00
C GLY A 823 -4.68 32.01 12.55
N LEU A 824 -4.54 33.10 13.32
CA LEU A 824 -3.26 33.51 13.91
C LEU A 824 -2.85 32.56 15.04
N HIS A 825 -3.80 32.11 15.85
CA HIS A 825 -3.57 31.34 17.07
C HIS A 825 -4.19 29.95 17.02
N SER A 826 -3.57 29.00 17.71
CA SER A 826 -4.19 27.70 18.00
C SER A 826 -5.17 27.83 19.17
N VAL A 827 -6.20 26.98 19.16
CA VAL A 827 -7.26 26.94 20.19
C VAL A 827 -7.15 25.60 20.93
N PRO A 828 -7.17 25.61 22.29
CA PRO A 828 -7.14 24.36 23.05
C PRO A 828 -8.45 23.58 22.95
N VAL A 829 -8.39 22.27 23.06
CA VAL A 829 -9.56 21.41 23.28
C VAL A 829 -9.99 21.55 24.74
N LEU A 830 -11.19 22.07 24.96
CA LEU A 830 -11.79 22.17 26.28
C LEU A 830 -12.57 20.89 26.59
N VAL A 831 -12.39 20.35 27.79
CA VAL A 831 -13.08 19.15 28.27
C VAL A 831 -14.16 19.56 29.28
N THR A 832 -15.41 19.15 29.06
CA THR A 832 -16.54 19.46 29.94
C THR A 832 -17.31 18.21 30.37
#